data_00249c230bae0c0ef98dbd20b97f674e
#
_entry.id   00249c230bae0c0ef98dbd20b97f674e
#
_cell.length_a   1.000
_cell.length_b   1.000
_cell.length_c   1.000
_cell.angle_alpha   90.00
_cell.angle_beta   90.00
_cell.angle_gamma   90.00
#
_symmetry.space_group_name_H-M   'P 1'
#
loop_
_entity.id
_entity.type
_entity.pdbx_description
1 polymer ?
#
loop_
_entity_poly.entity_id
_entity_poly.type
_entity_poly.pdbx_seq_one_letter_code
_entity_poly.pdbx_strand_id
1 'polypeptide(L)'
;MAVTLVPGLERRLKAEISGDIAFDPFTRGRYATDASHYQIMPLGVVMPRTVADAERAIALARQEGVTVLPRGGGTSQSGQTVNQSLVVDCSKYLNRVLDLDVAGRRCVVEPGIVLDDLNRQLKSHGLWFPVDISTASRATIGGMTGNNSCGARSLRYGNTRENVLSVDAMLADGSKAHFGPAARDLSDVAPALRPLAADLLALGAREADEVEARFPKVQRRVGGYNLDALLPGRNDLNLAHILVGSEGTLGFSTRIELKLSPLLGRRAVGACHFGRFYDAMDAAQHIVKLAPIAVELVDRTMIALARDIALFRPTVEAFVRGDPEAVLLVEFAEDDFDENLRRLKQLGALIGDLGFSWDKGGAQRGGVVEILEPKLQAAITEVRTAGLNIMMSMKEEGKPVSFVEDCAVPLPHLAEYTAQLTEVFAKHGTRGTWYAHASVGCLHVRPVLNLRLDKDKAAMRAIAEEAFAMVRAYKGSHSGEHGDGLVRSEFHAFMFGERLVGAFAEVKDRFDPHGLFNPGKIVRAPKFDDRANFRFGPGYRGEPMTARLDWSAWPGAGGGFQGAVEMCNNNGACRALAGGVMCPSYRVTREERDVTRGRANTLRLAITGQLGADALTSDEMAETLKLCVSCKACRRECPTGVDMARMKIEVLAARAEKFGLSLHDRLVGHLPRYAPYAARLSWLLNLRDVLPGAAKLSEAIAGLSARRSLPRWRADWFRDDASWPGLSRPSTPSPQGAKDVDARIRGHDDGRDVVLFADTFNRYFERENLDAALAVLAAAGYAVHLATPADGSARPLCCGRTFLSIGQVDEARKEAERVLAALDPFVARGVPVVGLEPSCILGFRDEIPAIMKDERAQRLAAQAMTFEEFLAREAKAGRLDLPLAPIAARALVHGHCHQKSFDVLAPVEAVLRLVPGLAVETIESSCCGMAGSFGYAAATIDVSLAMGELSLLPAVRKAPGDAIVVADGTSCRHQIHDGTGRAALHVARVLQQSLANAQTAGRT
;
A
#
# COMPACT_ATOMS: atom_id res chain seq x y z
N MET A 1 -14.20 27.67 7.41
CA MET A 1 -15.61 27.93 7.83
C MET A 1 -16.02 26.83 8.81
N ALA A 2 -16.69 27.22 9.91
CA ALA A 2 -17.26 26.21 10.82
C ALA A 2 -18.36 25.44 10.08
N VAL A 3 -18.23 24.12 10.02
CA VAL A 3 -19.24 23.24 9.45
C VAL A 3 -20.46 23.26 10.36
N THR A 4 -21.59 23.78 9.89
CA THR A 4 -22.83 23.76 10.65
C THR A 4 -23.32 22.31 10.74
N LEU A 5 -23.17 21.68 11.89
CA LEU A 5 -23.69 20.35 12.15
C LEU A 5 -25.22 20.41 12.19
N VAL A 6 -25.87 19.40 11.65
CA VAL A 6 -27.33 19.21 11.72
C VAL A 6 -27.63 18.13 12.77
N PRO A 7 -27.79 18.49 14.07
CA PRO A 7 -27.91 17.53 15.17
C PRO A 7 -29.08 16.56 15.01
N GLY A 8 -30.14 17.01 14.32
CA GLY A 8 -31.30 16.18 13.99
C GLY A 8 -30.95 15.00 13.10
N LEU A 9 -30.10 15.21 12.09
CA LEU A 9 -29.71 14.19 11.12
C LEU A 9 -28.95 13.03 11.77
N GLU A 10 -27.93 13.32 12.59
CA GLU A 10 -27.13 12.27 13.28
C GLU A 10 -28.02 11.37 14.13
N ARG A 11 -28.90 11.96 14.93
CA ARG A 11 -29.84 11.20 15.80
C ARG A 11 -30.77 10.32 14.99
N ARG A 12 -31.34 10.84 13.88
CA ARG A 12 -32.24 10.07 13.01
C ARG A 12 -31.50 8.94 12.31
N LEU A 13 -30.29 9.19 11.78
CA LEU A 13 -29.46 8.15 11.17
C LEU A 13 -29.19 7.01 12.16
N LYS A 14 -28.75 7.33 13.39
CA LYS A 14 -28.50 6.32 14.44
C LYS A 14 -29.73 5.52 14.84
N ALA A 15 -30.92 6.09 14.71
CA ALA A 15 -32.17 5.41 15.07
C ALA A 15 -32.76 4.55 13.92
N GLU A 16 -32.46 4.90 12.65
CA GLU A 16 -33.21 4.38 11.52
C GLU A 16 -32.38 3.48 10.57
N ILE A 17 -31.07 3.42 10.72
CA ILE A 17 -30.22 2.55 9.90
C ILE A 17 -29.31 1.66 10.77
N SER A 18 -28.92 0.51 10.23
CA SER A 18 -28.04 -0.45 10.92
C SER A 18 -26.57 -0.23 10.64
N GLY A 19 -26.22 0.73 9.78
CA GLY A 19 -24.86 1.07 9.38
C GLY A 19 -24.06 1.80 10.45
N ASP A 20 -22.77 1.95 10.21
CA ASP A 20 -21.92 2.76 11.09
C ASP A 20 -22.07 4.23 10.76
N ILE A 21 -22.18 5.09 11.78
CA ILE A 21 -22.44 6.53 11.63
C ILE A 21 -21.44 7.30 12.48
N ALA A 22 -20.77 8.27 11.88
CA ALA A 22 -19.78 9.08 12.55
C ALA A 22 -19.86 10.56 12.15
N PHE A 23 -19.98 11.43 13.16
CA PHE A 23 -19.97 12.88 13.02
C PHE A 23 -18.81 13.53 13.79
N ASP A 24 -17.97 12.72 14.44
CA ASP A 24 -16.83 13.19 15.18
C ASP A 24 -15.75 13.80 14.26
N PRO A 25 -14.98 14.81 14.75
CA PRO A 25 -13.99 15.51 13.95
C PRO A 25 -12.88 14.61 13.39
N PHE A 26 -12.49 13.56 14.12
CA PHE A 26 -11.43 12.64 13.72
C PHE A 26 -11.86 11.79 12.51
N THR A 27 -13.05 11.20 12.55
CA THR A 27 -13.59 10.43 11.42
C THR A 27 -13.81 11.34 10.22
N ARG A 28 -14.46 12.49 10.40
CA ARG A 28 -14.67 13.47 9.33
C ARG A 28 -13.34 13.88 8.68
N GLY A 29 -12.29 14.10 9.49
CA GLY A 29 -10.96 14.44 9.01
C GLY A 29 -10.33 13.35 8.14
N ARG A 30 -10.55 12.06 8.44
CA ARG A 30 -10.08 10.93 7.60
C ARG A 30 -10.72 10.90 6.23
N TYR A 31 -11.96 11.38 6.13
CA TYR A 31 -12.73 11.45 4.89
C TYR A 31 -12.64 12.82 4.18
N ALA A 32 -11.94 13.77 4.76
CA ALA A 32 -11.80 15.12 4.20
C ALA A 32 -10.90 15.19 2.97
N THR A 33 -10.13 14.12 2.67
CA THR A 33 -9.17 14.08 1.57
C THR A 33 -9.37 12.83 0.71
N ASP A 34 -8.92 12.92 -0.54
CA ASP A 34 -8.67 11.80 -1.44
C ASP A 34 -7.22 11.86 -1.97
N ALA A 35 -6.88 11.24 -3.10
CA ALA A 35 -5.52 11.29 -3.63
C ALA A 35 -5.19 12.60 -4.38
N SER A 36 -6.08 13.58 -4.39
CA SER A 36 -5.87 14.92 -4.92
C SER A 36 -5.17 15.83 -3.90
N HIS A 37 -4.92 17.06 -4.32
CA HIS A 37 -4.39 18.10 -3.45
C HIS A 37 -5.47 18.85 -2.63
N TYR A 38 -6.73 18.43 -2.69
CA TYR A 38 -7.83 19.04 -1.96
C TYR A 38 -8.07 18.43 -0.59
N GLN A 39 -8.66 19.26 0.28
CA GLN A 39 -9.20 18.87 1.57
C GLN A 39 -10.50 19.65 1.86
N ILE A 40 -11.61 18.95 1.92
CA ILE A 40 -12.91 19.54 2.28
C ILE A 40 -13.53 18.68 3.39
N MET A 41 -13.77 19.27 4.56
CA MET A 41 -14.30 18.56 5.72
C MET A 41 -15.77 18.19 5.49
N PRO A 42 -16.14 16.88 5.47
CA PRO A 42 -17.53 16.46 5.30
C PRO A 42 -18.37 16.79 6.54
N LEU A 43 -19.70 16.80 6.39
CA LEU A 43 -20.65 16.95 7.51
C LEU A 43 -20.64 15.75 8.44
N GLY A 44 -20.65 14.56 7.86
CA GLY A 44 -20.64 13.29 8.56
C GLY A 44 -20.33 12.16 7.60
N VAL A 45 -20.19 10.95 8.12
CA VAL A 45 -19.89 9.73 7.37
C VAL A 45 -20.87 8.64 7.77
N VAL A 46 -21.47 7.98 6.79
CA VAL A 46 -22.31 6.78 6.94
C VAL A 46 -21.68 5.65 6.17
N MET A 47 -21.53 4.50 6.80
CA MET A 47 -21.10 3.25 6.18
C MET A 47 -22.28 2.27 6.23
N PRO A 48 -23.14 2.24 5.21
CA PRO A 48 -24.36 1.45 5.21
C PRO A 48 -24.05 -0.05 5.16
N ARG A 49 -24.75 -0.87 5.95
CA ARG A 49 -24.62 -2.33 5.92
C ARG A 49 -25.39 -2.96 4.77
N THR A 50 -26.45 -2.31 4.35
CA THR A 50 -27.34 -2.76 3.28
C THR A 50 -27.61 -1.62 2.31
N VAL A 51 -28.06 -1.94 1.11
CA VAL A 51 -28.57 -0.95 0.14
C VAL A 51 -29.71 -0.16 0.75
N ALA A 52 -30.61 -0.80 1.51
CA ALA A 52 -31.72 -0.13 2.19
C ALA A 52 -31.25 0.91 3.22
N ASP A 53 -30.15 0.63 3.95
CA ASP A 53 -29.53 1.62 4.84
C ASP A 53 -29.02 2.84 4.06
N ALA A 54 -28.37 2.61 2.91
CA ALA A 54 -27.89 3.70 2.06
C ALA A 54 -29.04 4.57 1.54
N GLU A 55 -30.07 3.93 1.01
CA GLU A 55 -31.28 4.60 0.53
C GLU A 55 -31.95 5.42 1.64
N ARG A 56 -32.05 4.85 2.86
CA ARG A 56 -32.63 5.55 4.01
C ARG A 56 -31.76 6.72 4.44
N ALA A 57 -30.44 6.56 4.49
CA ALA A 57 -29.51 7.65 4.83
C ALA A 57 -29.63 8.82 3.84
N ILE A 58 -29.73 8.54 2.54
CA ILE A 58 -29.92 9.54 1.48
C ILE A 58 -31.28 10.24 1.62
N ALA A 59 -32.34 9.48 1.89
CA ALA A 59 -33.67 10.05 2.11
C ALA A 59 -33.72 10.99 3.34
N LEU A 60 -33.03 10.62 4.43
CA LEU A 60 -32.90 11.47 5.62
C LEU A 60 -32.08 12.74 5.32
N ALA A 61 -30.96 12.61 4.61
CA ALA A 61 -30.16 13.76 4.19
C ALA A 61 -30.97 14.74 3.34
N ARG A 62 -31.75 14.22 2.37
CA ARG A 62 -32.67 15.01 1.54
C ARG A 62 -33.70 15.76 2.39
N GLN A 63 -34.33 15.10 3.36
CA GLN A 63 -35.33 15.75 4.23
C GLN A 63 -34.75 16.84 5.11
N GLU A 64 -33.48 16.73 5.50
CA GLU A 64 -32.75 17.72 6.30
C GLU A 64 -32.04 18.78 5.42
N GLY A 65 -32.19 18.75 4.10
CA GLY A 65 -31.53 19.67 3.17
C GLY A 65 -30.00 19.51 3.10
N VAL A 66 -29.50 18.32 3.42
CA VAL A 66 -28.07 18.00 3.42
C VAL A 66 -27.68 17.29 2.13
N THR A 67 -26.61 17.75 1.48
CA THR A 67 -26.08 17.11 0.27
C THR A 67 -25.40 15.79 0.59
N VAL A 68 -25.31 14.90 -0.39
CA VAL A 68 -24.76 13.56 -0.26
C VAL A 68 -23.57 13.36 -1.19
N LEU A 69 -22.52 12.72 -0.68
CA LEU A 69 -21.34 12.32 -1.45
C LEU A 69 -21.22 10.80 -1.45
N PRO A 70 -21.60 10.10 -2.53
CA PRO A 70 -21.28 8.68 -2.70
C PRO A 70 -19.76 8.49 -2.76
N ARG A 71 -19.23 7.52 -1.97
CA ARG A 71 -17.79 7.29 -1.90
C ARG A 71 -17.45 5.81 -1.92
N GLY A 72 -16.44 5.45 -2.72
CA GLY A 72 -15.82 4.14 -2.75
C GLY A 72 -14.46 4.13 -2.07
N GLY A 73 -13.41 3.75 -2.79
CA GLY A 73 -12.04 3.64 -2.28
C GLY A 73 -11.36 4.95 -1.86
N GLY A 74 -11.89 6.10 -2.28
CA GLY A 74 -11.27 7.41 -2.03
C GLY A 74 -9.88 7.54 -2.67
N THR A 75 -9.73 7.02 -3.88
CA THR A 75 -8.47 6.99 -4.65
C THR A 75 -8.43 8.04 -5.77
N SER A 76 -9.45 8.86 -5.90
CA SER A 76 -9.56 9.91 -6.89
C SER A 76 -8.40 10.91 -6.79
N GLN A 77 -7.87 11.30 -7.95
CA GLN A 77 -6.80 12.30 -8.06
C GLN A 77 -7.30 13.69 -8.43
N SER A 78 -8.59 13.83 -8.72
CA SER A 78 -9.20 15.08 -9.19
C SER A 78 -10.17 15.70 -8.17
N GLY A 79 -10.31 15.14 -6.96
CA GLY A 79 -11.16 15.71 -5.91
C GLY A 79 -12.66 15.40 -6.08
N GLN A 80 -13.03 14.31 -6.78
CA GLN A 80 -14.42 13.87 -6.89
C GLN A 80 -15.01 13.48 -5.53
N THR A 81 -14.19 12.90 -4.66
CA THR A 81 -14.64 12.27 -3.42
C THR A 81 -14.41 13.12 -2.16
N VAL A 82 -14.32 14.44 -2.34
CA VAL A 82 -14.27 15.43 -1.25
C VAL A 82 -15.36 16.48 -1.42
N ASN A 83 -16.16 16.68 -0.38
CA ASN A 83 -17.23 17.69 -0.38
C ASN A 83 -17.70 17.96 1.06
N GLN A 84 -18.37 19.09 1.26
CA GLN A 84 -19.06 19.45 2.52
C GLN A 84 -20.47 18.78 2.56
N SER A 85 -20.50 17.48 2.45
CA SER A 85 -21.71 16.66 2.32
C SER A 85 -21.73 15.54 3.36
N LEU A 86 -22.84 14.84 3.50
CA LEU A 86 -22.88 13.52 4.14
C LEU A 86 -22.20 12.50 3.21
N VAL A 87 -21.09 11.94 3.64
CA VAL A 87 -20.40 10.86 2.90
C VAL A 87 -21.16 9.55 3.11
N VAL A 88 -21.50 8.86 2.02
CA VAL A 88 -22.02 7.49 2.03
C VAL A 88 -20.94 6.56 1.49
N ASP A 89 -20.18 5.91 2.39
CA ASP A 89 -19.07 5.01 2.04
C ASP A 89 -19.58 3.58 1.82
N CYS A 90 -19.58 3.15 0.55
CA CYS A 90 -20.01 1.81 0.15
C CYS A 90 -18.97 0.72 0.41
N SER A 91 -17.70 1.08 0.63
CA SER A 91 -16.56 0.16 0.53
C SER A 91 -16.46 -0.86 1.66
N LYS A 92 -17.10 -0.60 2.82
CA LYS A 92 -17.00 -1.46 4.01
C LYS A 92 -17.91 -2.68 3.93
N TYR A 93 -19.16 -2.53 3.53
CA TYR A 93 -20.19 -3.56 3.62
C TYR A 93 -20.85 -3.92 2.30
N LEU A 94 -21.00 -2.98 1.35
CA LEU A 94 -21.68 -3.21 0.07
C LEU A 94 -20.70 -3.76 -0.98
N ASN A 95 -20.18 -4.97 -0.78
CA ASN A 95 -19.03 -5.49 -1.53
C ASN A 95 -19.19 -6.94 -2.03
N ARG A 96 -20.41 -7.34 -2.33
CA ARG A 96 -20.72 -8.71 -2.77
C ARG A 96 -20.89 -8.80 -4.27
N VAL A 97 -20.58 -9.99 -4.83
CA VAL A 97 -21.10 -10.44 -6.11
C VAL A 97 -22.51 -10.98 -5.84
N LEU A 98 -23.52 -10.40 -6.49
CA LEU A 98 -24.92 -10.71 -6.27
C LEU A 98 -25.40 -11.81 -7.21
N ASP A 99 -24.87 -11.82 -8.46
CA ASP A 99 -25.19 -12.80 -9.46
C ASP A 99 -23.99 -12.99 -10.39
N LEU A 100 -23.80 -14.21 -10.94
CA LEU A 100 -22.73 -14.54 -11.88
C LEU A 100 -23.25 -15.49 -12.96
N ASP A 101 -23.38 -14.97 -14.17
CA ASP A 101 -23.67 -15.75 -15.39
C ASP A 101 -22.36 -16.02 -16.16
N VAL A 102 -21.76 -17.17 -15.91
CA VAL A 102 -20.50 -17.58 -16.55
C VAL A 102 -20.64 -17.77 -18.05
N ALA A 103 -21.78 -18.32 -18.50
CA ALA A 103 -22.04 -18.56 -19.93
C ALA A 103 -22.26 -17.26 -20.69
N GLY A 104 -23.05 -16.33 -20.10
CA GLY A 104 -23.28 -14.99 -20.62
C GLY A 104 -22.12 -14.03 -20.38
N ARG A 105 -21.06 -14.44 -19.67
CA ARG A 105 -19.92 -13.60 -19.29
C ARG A 105 -20.31 -12.27 -18.70
N ARG A 106 -21.14 -12.30 -17.66
CA ARG A 106 -21.62 -11.14 -16.96
C ARG A 106 -21.78 -11.42 -15.46
N CYS A 107 -21.71 -10.37 -14.66
CA CYS A 107 -22.02 -10.46 -13.24
C CYS A 107 -22.71 -9.19 -12.75
N VAL A 108 -23.47 -9.32 -11.68
CA VAL A 108 -24.09 -8.20 -10.96
C VAL A 108 -23.40 -8.05 -9.62
N VAL A 109 -22.96 -6.82 -9.31
CA VAL A 109 -22.21 -6.55 -8.09
C VAL A 109 -22.78 -5.38 -7.28
N GLU A 110 -22.44 -5.34 -5.99
CA GLU A 110 -22.63 -4.16 -5.16
C GLU A 110 -21.50 -3.14 -5.43
N PRO A 111 -21.77 -1.81 -5.26
CA PRO A 111 -20.85 -0.76 -5.68
C PRO A 111 -19.53 -0.72 -4.90
N GLY A 112 -19.46 -1.27 -3.71
CA GLY A 112 -18.30 -1.25 -2.83
C GLY A 112 -17.30 -2.39 -3.04
N ILE A 113 -17.57 -3.34 -3.94
CA ILE A 113 -16.61 -4.43 -4.22
C ILE A 113 -15.34 -3.88 -4.86
N VAL A 114 -14.18 -4.31 -4.35
CA VAL A 114 -12.87 -3.91 -4.87
C VAL A 114 -12.56 -4.73 -6.13
N LEU A 115 -11.98 -4.10 -7.15
CA LEU A 115 -11.70 -4.75 -8.45
C LEU A 115 -10.87 -6.04 -8.31
N ASP A 116 -9.77 -6.02 -7.56
CA ASP A 116 -8.95 -7.23 -7.36
C ASP A 116 -9.69 -8.32 -6.59
N ASP A 117 -10.60 -7.94 -5.70
CA ASP A 117 -11.41 -8.90 -4.96
C ASP A 117 -12.46 -9.56 -5.88
N LEU A 118 -13.09 -8.78 -6.75
CA LEU A 118 -13.96 -9.27 -7.80
C LEU A 118 -13.18 -10.23 -8.73
N ASN A 119 -12.05 -9.80 -9.28
CA ASN A 119 -11.26 -10.61 -10.21
C ASN A 119 -10.72 -11.90 -9.58
N ARG A 120 -10.42 -11.89 -8.27
CA ARG A 120 -10.03 -13.10 -7.53
C ARG A 120 -11.18 -14.12 -7.48
N GLN A 121 -12.41 -13.66 -7.27
CA GLN A 121 -13.60 -14.51 -7.27
C GLN A 121 -13.90 -15.06 -8.67
N LEU A 122 -13.76 -14.23 -9.70
CA LEU A 122 -14.03 -14.61 -11.10
C LEU A 122 -12.99 -15.58 -11.68
N LYS A 123 -11.75 -15.54 -11.18
CA LYS A 123 -10.62 -16.32 -11.71
C LYS A 123 -10.88 -17.82 -11.77
N SER A 124 -11.57 -18.39 -10.79
CA SER A 124 -11.93 -19.83 -10.76
C SER A 124 -12.89 -20.23 -11.91
N HIS A 125 -13.57 -19.25 -12.51
CA HIS A 125 -14.47 -19.43 -13.65
C HIS A 125 -13.81 -19.10 -14.99
N GLY A 126 -12.49 -18.81 -15.01
CA GLY A 126 -11.77 -18.42 -16.21
C GLY A 126 -12.10 -17.02 -16.72
N LEU A 127 -12.69 -16.17 -15.87
CA LEU A 127 -13.19 -14.84 -16.23
C LEU A 127 -12.50 -13.75 -15.40
N TRP A 128 -12.58 -12.52 -15.90
CA TRP A 128 -12.17 -11.30 -15.20
C TRP A 128 -12.92 -10.07 -15.73
N PHE A 129 -12.98 -9.01 -14.93
CA PHE A 129 -13.41 -7.70 -15.39
C PHE A 129 -12.21 -6.96 -15.99
N PRO A 130 -12.21 -6.60 -17.30
CA PRO A 130 -10.97 -6.29 -18.02
C PRO A 130 -10.49 -4.85 -17.92
N VAL A 131 -11.05 -4.05 -17.03
CA VAL A 131 -10.62 -2.65 -16.80
C VAL A 131 -9.52 -2.63 -15.74
N ASP A 132 -8.27 -2.69 -16.15
CA ASP A 132 -7.07 -2.95 -15.32
C ASP A 132 -6.40 -1.69 -14.78
N ILE A 133 -7.10 -0.94 -13.97
CA ILE A 133 -6.61 0.30 -13.37
C ILE A 133 -5.45 0.08 -12.37
N SER A 134 -4.57 1.06 -12.23
CA SER A 134 -3.42 1.01 -11.30
C SER A 134 -3.81 0.91 -9.81
N THR A 135 -5.04 1.27 -9.47
CA THR A 135 -5.60 1.22 -8.12
C THR A 135 -6.47 -0.02 -7.87
N ALA A 136 -6.39 -1.05 -8.72
CA ALA A 136 -7.24 -2.26 -8.69
C ALA A 136 -7.34 -2.92 -7.31
N SER A 137 -6.26 -2.89 -6.52
CA SER A 137 -6.24 -3.49 -5.18
C SER A 137 -7.10 -2.77 -4.12
N ARG A 138 -7.72 -1.62 -4.48
CA ARG A 138 -8.41 -0.75 -3.51
C ARG A 138 -9.54 0.11 -4.09
N ALA A 139 -9.60 0.30 -5.40
CA ALA A 139 -10.70 0.99 -6.06
C ALA A 139 -11.92 0.07 -6.13
N THR A 140 -13.10 0.66 -5.91
CA THR A 140 -14.37 -0.07 -5.93
C THR A 140 -15.06 0.05 -7.29
N ILE A 141 -15.84 -0.94 -7.67
CA ILE A 141 -16.58 -0.95 -8.94
C ILE A 141 -17.51 0.26 -9.05
N GLY A 142 -18.20 0.65 -7.96
CA GLY A 142 -19.04 1.86 -7.98
C GLY A 142 -18.22 3.14 -8.20
N GLY A 143 -17.00 3.21 -7.62
CA GLY A 143 -16.08 4.32 -7.88
C GLY A 143 -15.57 4.34 -9.31
N MET A 144 -15.22 3.17 -9.88
CA MET A 144 -14.82 3.04 -11.28
C MET A 144 -15.94 3.43 -12.25
N THR A 145 -17.18 3.03 -11.94
CA THR A 145 -18.37 3.39 -12.72
C THR A 145 -18.61 4.90 -12.68
N GLY A 146 -18.59 5.50 -11.46
CA GLY A 146 -18.77 6.94 -11.30
C GLY A 146 -17.68 7.75 -11.99
N ASN A 147 -16.46 7.24 -12.11
CA ASN A 147 -15.33 7.91 -12.74
C ASN A 147 -15.17 7.59 -14.25
N ASN A 148 -15.81 6.56 -14.76
CA ASN A 148 -15.54 5.95 -16.06
C ASN A 148 -14.07 5.53 -16.24
N SER A 149 -13.52 4.89 -15.22
CA SER A 149 -12.10 4.53 -15.15
C SER A 149 -11.67 3.62 -16.29
N CYS A 150 -10.40 3.67 -16.65
CA CYS A 150 -9.78 2.75 -17.60
C CYS A 150 -8.32 2.46 -17.22
N GLY A 151 -7.70 1.52 -17.90
CA GLY A 151 -6.36 1.06 -17.57
C GLY A 151 -5.49 0.80 -18.80
N ALA A 152 -4.34 0.18 -18.61
CA ALA A 152 -3.32 -0.03 -19.64
C ALA A 152 -3.85 -0.73 -20.90
N ARG A 153 -4.83 -1.63 -20.75
CA ARG A 153 -5.38 -2.46 -21.84
C ARG A 153 -6.65 -1.89 -22.48
N SER A 154 -6.92 -0.60 -22.26
CA SER A 154 -8.11 0.06 -22.84
C SER A 154 -8.11 0.08 -24.35
N LEU A 155 -6.95 -0.02 -25.02
CA LEU A 155 -6.88 -0.15 -26.48
C LEU A 155 -7.74 -1.34 -26.98
N ARG A 156 -7.79 -2.44 -26.22
CA ARG A 156 -8.61 -3.62 -26.54
C ARG A 156 -9.97 -3.60 -25.84
N TYR A 157 -10.01 -3.25 -24.56
CA TYR A 157 -11.20 -3.46 -23.74
C TYR A 157 -12.05 -2.19 -23.50
N GLY A 158 -11.58 -1.04 -23.96
CA GLY A 158 -12.26 0.25 -23.70
C GLY A 158 -12.16 0.71 -22.27
N ASN A 159 -13.05 1.59 -21.88
CA ASN A 159 -13.21 2.15 -20.54
C ASN A 159 -14.26 1.35 -19.74
N THR A 160 -14.55 1.78 -18.52
CA THR A 160 -15.63 1.18 -17.71
C THR A 160 -16.99 1.27 -18.43
N ARG A 161 -17.26 2.35 -19.16
CA ARG A 161 -18.52 2.54 -19.90
C ARG A 161 -18.83 1.39 -20.86
N GLU A 162 -17.87 0.92 -21.62
CA GLU A 162 -18.03 -0.17 -22.59
C GLU A 162 -18.19 -1.54 -21.91
N ASN A 163 -17.94 -1.59 -20.59
CA ASN A 163 -17.98 -2.83 -19.79
C ASN A 163 -19.07 -2.81 -18.70
N VAL A 164 -19.87 -1.73 -18.61
CA VAL A 164 -21.08 -1.66 -17.77
C VAL A 164 -22.30 -1.93 -18.65
N LEU A 165 -23.05 -2.97 -18.31
CA LEU A 165 -24.26 -3.37 -19.04
C LEU A 165 -25.50 -2.65 -18.51
N SER A 166 -25.66 -2.60 -17.17
CA SER A 166 -26.79 -1.88 -16.54
C SER A 166 -26.41 -1.36 -15.15
N VAL A 167 -27.17 -0.39 -14.67
CA VAL A 167 -27.05 0.20 -13.32
C VAL A 167 -28.44 0.38 -12.70
N ASP A 168 -28.65 -0.19 -11.53
CA ASP A 168 -29.77 0.19 -10.67
C ASP A 168 -29.36 1.37 -9.80
N ALA A 169 -30.12 2.45 -9.82
CA ALA A 169 -29.81 3.65 -9.07
C ALA A 169 -31.01 4.25 -8.32
N MET A 170 -30.72 4.89 -7.19
CA MET A 170 -31.63 5.78 -6.50
C MET A 170 -31.41 7.20 -6.99
N LEU A 171 -32.46 7.88 -7.43
CA LEU A 171 -32.46 9.26 -7.91
C LEU A 171 -32.70 10.25 -6.76
N ALA A 172 -32.54 11.55 -7.05
CA ALA A 172 -32.63 12.59 -6.04
C ALA A 172 -34.03 12.75 -5.42
N ASP A 173 -35.05 12.39 -6.15
CA ASP A 173 -36.45 12.35 -5.65
C ASP A 173 -36.76 11.14 -4.74
N GLY A 174 -35.81 10.19 -4.67
CA GLY A 174 -35.92 8.92 -3.92
C GLY A 174 -36.49 7.78 -4.74
N SER A 175 -36.82 7.97 -6.01
CA SER A 175 -37.23 6.91 -6.92
C SER A 175 -36.06 5.98 -7.24
N LYS A 176 -36.40 4.72 -7.54
CA LYS A 176 -35.45 3.69 -7.97
C LYS A 176 -35.66 3.41 -9.43
N ALA A 177 -34.60 3.39 -10.19
CA ALA A 177 -34.66 3.20 -11.63
C ALA A 177 -33.58 2.24 -12.10
N HIS A 178 -33.93 1.44 -13.10
CA HIS A 178 -33.00 0.57 -13.83
C HIS A 178 -32.58 1.27 -15.11
N PHE A 179 -31.27 1.49 -15.26
CA PHE A 179 -30.65 2.05 -16.46
C PHE A 179 -29.88 0.93 -17.18
N GLY A 180 -30.22 0.69 -18.43
CA GLY A 180 -29.60 -0.36 -19.25
C GLY A 180 -29.81 -0.11 -20.74
N PRO A 181 -29.56 -1.13 -21.58
CA PRO A 181 -29.92 -1.07 -23.00
C PRO A 181 -31.39 -0.74 -23.18
N ALA A 182 -31.70 0.10 -24.15
CA ALA A 182 -33.05 0.58 -24.37
C ALA A 182 -33.36 0.72 -25.86
N ALA A 183 -34.61 0.39 -26.24
CA ALA A 183 -35.14 0.74 -27.55
C ALA A 183 -35.33 2.27 -27.67
N ARG A 184 -35.12 2.81 -28.83
CA ARG A 184 -35.23 4.26 -29.05
C ARG A 184 -36.65 4.82 -28.91
N ASP A 185 -37.65 3.98 -29.10
CA ASP A 185 -39.05 4.30 -28.83
C ASP A 185 -39.41 4.19 -27.34
N LEU A 186 -38.45 3.77 -26.50
CA LEU A 186 -38.59 3.58 -25.06
C LEU A 186 -39.69 2.58 -24.68
N SER A 187 -40.07 1.69 -25.60
CA SER A 187 -41.13 0.71 -25.35
C SER A 187 -40.78 -0.28 -24.25
N ASP A 188 -39.52 -0.60 -24.09
CA ASP A 188 -38.91 -1.50 -23.10
C ASP A 188 -38.47 -0.81 -21.78
N VAL A 189 -38.54 0.50 -21.72
CA VAL A 189 -38.19 1.27 -20.53
C VAL A 189 -39.36 1.33 -19.56
N ALA A 190 -39.08 1.20 -18.25
CA ALA A 190 -40.10 1.28 -17.21
C ALA A 190 -40.87 2.63 -17.27
N PRO A 191 -42.23 2.61 -17.12
CA PRO A 191 -43.06 3.81 -17.29
C PRO A 191 -42.60 5.00 -16.47
N ALA A 192 -42.10 4.79 -15.24
CA ALA A 192 -41.62 5.87 -14.39
C ALA A 192 -40.33 6.55 -14.91
N LEU A 193 -39.49 5.84 -15.66
CA LEU A 193 -38.26 6.36 -16.21
C LEU A 193 -38.43 6.95 -17.59
N ARG A 194 -39.53 6.61 -18.33
CA ARG A 194 -39.75 7.07 -19.73
C ARG A 194 -39.68 8.59 -19.91
N PRO A 195 -40.29 9.43 -19.05
CA PRO A 195 -40.22 10.88 -19.23
C PRO A 195 -38.75 11.38 -19.19
N LEU A 196 -37.97 10.97 -18.20
CA LEU A 196 -36.56 11.32 -18.10
C LEU A 196 -35.77 10.81 -19.31
N ALA A 197 -35.98 9.58 -19.74
CA ALA A 197 -35.31 9.00 -20.91
C ALA A 197 -35.67 9.74 -22.20
N ALA A 198 -36.93 10.11 -22.39
CA ALA A 198 -37.39 10.88 -23.55
C ALA A 198 -36.72 12.28 -23.59
N ASP A 199 -36.68 12.96 -22.47
CA ASP A 199 -36.00 14.24 -22.33
C ASP A 199 -34.50 14.15 -22.64
N LEU A 200 -33.82 13.11 -22.18
CA LEU A 200 -32.41 12.87 -22.48
C LEU A 200 -32.17 12.61 -23.97
N LEU A 201 -33.04 11.83 -24.62
CA LEU A 201 -32.93 11.59 -26.07
C LEU A 201 -33.21 12.86 -26.88
N ALA A 202 -34.19 13.66 -26.47
CA ALA A 202 -34.45 14.96 -27.07
C ALA A 202 -33.26 15.93 -26.93
N LEU A 203 -32.62 15.94 -25.76
CA LEU A 203 -31.37 16.69 -25.51
C LEU A 203 -30.25 16.20 -26.44
N GLY A 204 -30.02 14.89 -26.51
CA GLY A 204 -29.01 14.31 -27.40
C GLY A 204 -29.24 14.65 -28.87
N ALA A 205 -30.50 14.64 -29.31
CA ALA A 205 -30.84 15.01 -30.68
C ALA A 205 -30.62 16.53 -30.92
N ARG A 206 -30.96 17.39 -29.99
CA ARG A 206 -30.78 18.84 -30.07
C ARG A 206 -29.29 19.23 -30.13
N GLU A 207 -28.45 18.54 -29.39
CA GLU A 207 -27.03 18.89 -29.25
C GLU A 207 -26.12 18.07 -30.18
N ALA A 208 -26.66 17.25 -31.07
CA ALA A 208 -25.90 16.30 -31.86
C ALA A 208 -24.72 16.94 -32.64
N ASP A 209 -24.96 18.08 -33.32
CA ASP A 209 -23.96 18.76 -34.10
C ASP A 209 -22.83 19.33 -33.24
N GLU A 210 -23.17 19.89 -32.08
CA GLU A 210 -22.19 20.42 -31.11
C GLU A 210 -21.34 19.30 -30.47
N VAL A 211 -21.97 18.19 -30.16
CA VAL A 211 -21.26 17.01 -29.66
C VAL A 211 -20.28 16.49 -30.72
N GLU A 212 -20.72 16.37 -31.96
CA GLU A 212 -19.84 15.92 -33.05
C GLU A 212 -18.67 16.89 -33.28
N ALA A 213 -18.93 18.21 -33.21
CA ALA A 213 -17.92 19.22 -33.43
C ALA A 213 -16.90 19.37 -32.31
N ARG A 214 -17.33 19.25 -31.03
CA ARG A 214 -16.54 19.64 -29.86
C ARG A 214 -16.08 18.52 -28.97
N PHE A 215 -16.73 17.37 -28.99
CA PHE A 215 -16.25 16.24 -28.18
C PHE A 215 -14.87 15.78 -28.67
N PRO A 216 -13.96 15.47 -27.76
CA PRO A 216 -12.63 14.99 -28.08
C PRO A 216 -12.66 13.78 -29.03
N LYS A 217 -11.77 13.76 -30.03
CA LYS A 217 -11.67 12.66 -31.02
C LYS A 217 -10.59 11.64 -30.62
N VAL A 218 -10.56 11.29 -29.34
CA VAL A 218 -9.65 10.31 -28.74
C VAL A 218 -10.45 9.27 -27.98
N GLN A 219 -9.88 8.07 -27.81
CA GLN A 219 -10.52 6.99 -27.06
C GLN A 219 -10.62 7.34 -25.56
N ARG A 220 -9.56 7.95 -25.01
CA ARG A 220 -9.46 8.35 -23.61
C ARG A 220 -10.13 9.72 -23.42
N ARG A 221 -11.41 9.70 -23.09
CA ARG A 221 -12.19 10.89 -22.76
C ARG A 221 -13.29 10.53 -21.76
N VAL A 222 -13.23 11.17 -20.62
CA VAL A 222 -14.19 10.96 -19.53
C VAL A 222 -14.76 12.29 -19.00
N GLY A 223 -14.38 13.43 -19.61
CA GLY A 223 -14.83 14.74 -19.20
C GLY A 223 -16.29 15.03 -19.57
N GLY A 224 -17.02 15.66 -18.65
CA GLY A 224 -18.44 15.97 -18.79
C GLY A 224 -19.34 14.73 -18.71
N TYR A 225 -20.63 14.91 -19.01
CA TYR A 225 -21.55 13.78 -19.14
C TYR A 225 -21.48 13.18 -20.54
N ASN A 226 -21.73 11.88 -20.68
CA ASN A 226 -21.66 11.12 -21.92
C ASN A 226 -22.85 11.42 -22.87
N LEU A 227 -23.00 12.67 -23.31
CA LEU A 227 -24.08 13.06 -24.25
C LEU A 227 -23.98 12.32 -25.58
N ASP A 228 -22.79 11.91 -25.98
CA ASP A 228 -22.56 11.10 -27.18
C ASP A 228 -23.26 9.73 -27.13
N ALA A 229 -23.57 9.20 -25.95
CA ALA A 229 -24.38 7.99 -25.81
C ALA A 229 -25.85 8.19 -26.20
N LEU A 230 -26.33 9.43 -26.24
CA LEU A 230 -27.74 9.77 -26.53
C LEU A 230 -27.98 10.15 -27.98
N LEU A 231 -26.92 10.27 -28.80
CA LEU A 231 -27.00 10.76 -30.19
C LEU A 231 -27.95 9.94 -31.05
N PRO A 232 -28.71 10.59 -31.97
CA PRO A 232 -29.49 9.90 -32.99
C PRO A 232 -28.61 9.00 -33.86
N GLY A 233 -29.17 7.91 -34.37
CA GLY A 233 -28.46 7.03 -35.29
C GLY A 233 -27.55 5.98 -34.63
N ARG A 234 -27.33 6.02 -33.30
CA ARG A 234 -26.69 4.93 -32.59
C ARG A 234 -27.65 3.77 -32.37
N ASN A 235 -27.24 2.56 -32.74
CA ASN A 235 -28.04 1.34 -32.56
C ASN A 235 -27.78 0.67 -31.20
N ASP A 236 -26.83 1.19 -30.42
CA ASP A 236 -26.36 0.66 -29.14
C ASP A 236 -26.75 1.56 -27.96
N LEU A 237 -27.99 2.09 -27.95
CA LEU A 237 -28.48 2.94 -26.86
C LEU A 237 -28.45 2.18 -25.54
N ASN A 238 -27.70 2.70 -24.60
CA ASN A 238 -27.67 2.20 -23.22
C ASN A 238 -27.76 3.39 -22.27
N LEU A 239 -28.88 3.48 -21.55
CA LEU A 239 -29.14 4.58 -20.60
C LEU A 239 -28.18 4.56 -19.39
N ALA A 240 -27.57 3.39 -19.07
CA ALA A 240 -26.56 3.34 -18.00
C ALA A 240 -25.33 4.20 -18.32
N HIS A 241 -25.01 4.42 -19.59
CA HIS A 241 -23.85 5.21 -20.00
C HIS A 241 -23.90 6.65 -19.55
N ILE A 242 -25.08 7.21 -19.24
CA ILE A 242 -25.19 8.59 -18.71
C ILE A 242 -24.80 8.64 -17.22
N LEU A 243 -24.98 7.54 -16.48
CA LEU A 243 -24.54 7.42 -15.08
C LEU A 243 -23.05 7.11 -14.97
N VAL A 244 -22.47 6.40 -15.94
CA VAL A 244 -21.04 6.11 -15.99
C VAL A 244 -20.27 7.40 -16.28
N GLY A 245 -19.31 7.75 -15.44
CA GLY A 245 -18.57 9.00 -15.51
C GLY A 245 -19.28 10.20 -14.89
N SER A 246 -20.44 10.00 -14.26
CA SER A 246 -21.19 11.10 -13.61
C SER A 246 -20.62 11.55 -12.26
N GLU A 247 -19.56 10.93 -11.76
CA GLU A 247 -18.89 11.25 -10.48
C GLU A 247 -19.84 11.28 -9.26
N GLY A 248 -20.90 10.47 -9.32
CA GLY A 248 -21.92 10.43 -8.28
C GLY A 248 -22.75 11.70 -8.18
N THR A 249 -22.87 12.48 -9.25
CA THR A 249 -23.68 13.72 -9.29
C THR A 249 -25.12 13.49 -9.72
N LEU A 250 -25.42 12.38 -10.40
CA LEU A 250 -26.77 12.11 -10.97
C LEU A 250 -27.62 11.17 -10.13
N GLY A 251 -27.00 10.38 -9.24
CA GLY A 251 -27.69 9.41 -8.41
C GLY A 251 -26.73 8.52 -7.63
N PHE A 252 -27.31 7.60 -6.87
CA PHE A 252 -26.59 6.61 -6.08
C PHE A 252 -26.78 5.22 -6.68
N SER A 253 -25.70 4.63 -7.23
CA SER A 253 -25.70 3.28 -7.79
C SER A 253 -25.83 2.23 -6.68
N THR A 254 -26.82 1.35 -6.79
CA THR A 254 -27.11 0.29 -5.81
C THR A 254 -26.66 -1.08 -6.29
N ARG A 255 -26.74 -1.34 -7.61
CA ARG A 255 -26.30 -2.56 -8.28
C ARG A 255 -25.71 -2.20 -9.64
N ILE A 256 -24.68 -2.91 -10.05
CA ILE A 256 -23.99 -2.67 -11.31
C ILE A 256 -23.81 -4.01 -12.01
N GLU A 257 -24.31 -4.14 -13.24
CA GLU A 257 -24.09 -5.28 -14.09
C GLU A 257 -22.91 -5.05 -15.01
N LEU A 258 -21.98 -5.99 -15.01
CA LEU A 258 -20.69 -5.89 -15.69
C LEU A 258 -20.58 -6.96 -16.77
N LYS A 259 -19.98 -6.58 -17.92
CA LYS A 259 -19.51 -7.48 -18.95
C LYS A 259 -18.13 -8.01 -18.55
N LEU A 260 -17.97 -9.33 -18.64
CA LEU A 260 -16.71 -10.01 -18.31
C LEU A 260 -15.99 -10.49 -19.55
N SER A 261 -14.68 -10.68 -19.42
CA SER A 261 -13.84 -11.24 -20.49
C SER A 261 -13.16 -12.53 -20.02
N PRO A 262 -12.80 -13.46 -20.94
CA PRO A 262 -11.93 -14.58 -20.60
C PRO A 262 -10.58 -14.09 -20.06
N LEU A 263 -9.96 -14.88 -19.19
CA LEU A 263 -8.59 -14.61 -18.74
C LEU A 263 -7.64 -14.53 -19.94
N LEU A 264 -6.66 -13.63 -19.84
CA LEU A 264 -5.64 -13.49 -20.88
C LEU A 264 -4.81 -14.77 -21.03
N GLY A 265 -4.49 -15.12 -22.26
CA GLY A 265 -3.55 -16.17 -22.59
C GLY A 265 -2.11 -15.84 -22.19
N ARG A 266 -1.15 -16.64 -22.64
CA ARG A 266 0.26 -16.40 -22.42
C ARG A 266 0.72 -15.15 -23.18
N ARG A 267 1.39 -14.23 -22.47
CA ARG A 267 1.81 -12.93 -23.00
C ARG A 267 3.21 -12.97 -23.61
N ALA A 268 3.43 -12.11 -24.63
CA ALA A 268 4.75 -11.75 -25.12
C ALA A 268 4.91 -10.23 -24.99
N VAL A 269 6.03 -9.77 -24.42
CA VAL A 269 6.29 -8.34 -24.18
C VAL A 269 7.59 -7.95 -24.88
N GLY A 270 7.57 -6.82 -25.60
CA GLY A 270 8.74 -6.18 -26.18
C GLY A 270 9.08 -4.88 -25.47
N ALA A 271 10.30 -4.72 -24.98
CA ALA A 271 10.81 -3.45 -24.44
C ALA A 271 11.58 -2.70 -25.53
N CYS A 272 10.94 -1.70 -26.14
CA CYS A 272 11.52 -0.87 -27.20
C CYS A 272 12.28 0.30 -26.60
N HIS A 273 13.57 0.45 -26.92
CA HIS A 273 14.46 1.45 -26.37
C HIS A 273 14.69 2.61 -27.32
N PHE A 274 14.68 3.83 -26.79
CA PHE A 274 14.87 5.05 -27.57
C PHE A 274 15.88 5.98 -26.90
N GLY A 275 16.81 6.51 -27.72
CA GLY A 275 17.79 7.48 -27.29
C GLY A 275 17.25 8.89 -27.06
N ARG A 276 16.04 9.21 -27.57
CA ARG A 276 15.31 10.46 -27.31
C ARG A 276 13.87 10.16 -26.94
N PHE A 277 13.36 10.92 -25.98
CA PHE A 277 11.97 10.83 -25.53
C PHE A 277 10.95 11.09 -26.65
N TYR A 278 11.23 12.11 -27.48
CA TYR A 278 10.40 12.45 -28.65
C TYR A 278 10.18 11.27 -29.58
N ASP A 279 11.26 10.53 -29.89
CA ASP A 279 11.21 9.40 -30.83
C ASP A 279 10.34 8.25 -30.30
N ALA A 280 10.36 8.03 -28.96
CA ALA A 280 9.48 7.04 -28.32
C ALA A 280 8.01 7.43 -28.48
N MET A 281 7.69 8.70 -28.28
CA MET A 281 6.31 9.20 -28.42
C MET A 281 5.82 9.14 -29.88
N ASP A 282 6.69 9.44 -30.85
CA ASP A 282 6.37 9.33 -32.27
C ASP A 282 6.19 7.88 -32.71
N ALA A 283 7.03 6.96 -32.22
CA ALA A 283 6.93 5.55 -32.56
C ALA A 283 5.60 4.89 -32.12
N ALA A 284 4.93 5.42 -31.11
CA ALA A 284 3.68 4.87 -30.60
C ALA A 284 2.60 4.72 -31.67
N GLN A 285 2.42 5.73 -32.56
CA GLN A 285 1.45 5.70 -33.68
C GLN A 285 1.72 4.60 -34.69
N HIS A 286 2.97 4.14 -34.80
CA HIS A 286 3.36 3.06 -35.70
C HIS A 286 3.17 1.69 -35.02
N ILE A 287 3.55 1.59 -33.73
CA ILE A 287 3.47 0.37 -32.94
C ILE A 287 2.03 -0.11 -32.78
N VAL A 288 1.06 0.78 -32.57
CA VAL A 288 -0.35 0.40 -32.39
C VAL A 288 -0.95 -0.30 -33.61
N LYS A 289 -0.37 -0.12 -34.82
CA LYS A 289 -0.81 -0.82 -36.03
C LYS A 289 -0.53 -2.33 -35.99
N LEU A 290 0.33 -2.79 -35.10
CA LEU A 290 0.57 -4.20 -34.81
C LEU A 290 -0.49 -4.81 -33.88
N ALA A 291 -1.51 -4.05 -33.48
CA ALA A 291 -2.59 -4.44 -32.58
C ALA A 291 -2.11 -5.02 -31.25
N PRO A 292 -1.21 -4.33 -30.53
CA PRO A 292 -0.87 -4.72 -29.16
C PRO A 292 -2.07 -4.52 -28.22
N ILE A 293 -2.06 -5.18 -27.07
CA ILE A 293 -3.08 -4.90 -26.04
C ILE A 293 -2.73 -3.70 -25.18
N ALA A 294 -1.44 -3.35 -25.09
CA ALA A 294 -0.93 -2.18 -24.38
C ALA A 294 0.40 -1.70 -24.97
N VAL A 295 0.63 -0.37 -24.93
CA VAL A 295 1.93 0.27 -25.15
C VAL A 295 2.15 1.30 -24.04
N GLU A 296 3.15 1.06 -23.21
CA GLU A 296 3.32 1.76 -21.94
C GLU A 296 4.70 2.42 -21.85
N LEU A 297 4.72 3.70 -21.52
CA LEU A 297 5.97 4.46 -21.36
C LEU A 297 6.63 4.23 -20.00
N VAL A 298 7.95 4.09 -20.02
CA VAL A 298 8.87 4.18 -18.87
C VAL A 298 9.94 5.20 -19.23
N ASP A 299 9.98 6.34 -18.57
CA ASP A 299 10.94 7.40 -18.84
C ASP A 299 12.28 7.20 -18.12
N ARG A 300 13.30 7.99 -18.51
CA ARG A 300 14.65 7.99 -17.92
C ARG A 300 14.61 8.23 -16.40
N THR A 301 13.76 9.15 -15.94
CA THR A 301 13.66 9.49 -14.51
C THR A 301 13.20 8.28 -13.71
N MET A 302 12.20 7.57 -14.19
CA MET A 302 11.69 6.36 -13.55
C MET A 302 12.72 5.23 -13.58
N ILE A 303 13.44 5.05 -14.70
CA ILE A 303 14.51 4.06 -14.84
C ILE A 303 15.61 4.34 -13.81
N ALA A 304 16.07 5.58 -13.70
CA ALA A 304 17.12 5.99 -12.76
C ALA A 304 16.71 5.76 -11.30
N LEU A 305 15.51 6.24 -10.91
CA LEU A 305 14.99 6.04 -9.56
C LEU A 305 14.77 4.57 -9.21
N ALA A 306 14.30 3.76 -10.16
CA ALA A 306 14.12 2.33 -9.94
C ALA A 306 15.46 1.58 -9.81
N ARG A 307 16.51 2.02 -10.51
CA ARG A 307 17.89 1.51 -10.31
C ARG A 307 18.44 1.79 -8.92
N ASP A 308 18.08 2.91 -8.32
CA ASP A 308 18.50 3.27 -6.95
C ASP A 308 17.80 2.42 -5.86
N ILE A 309 16.65 1.85 -6.19
CA ILE A 309 15.90 1.00 -5.27
C ILE A 309 16.38 -0.45 -5.39
N ALA A 310 16.99 -0.98 -4.33
CA ALA A 310 17.55 -2.34 -4.31
C ALA A 310 16.54 -3.43 -4.72
N LEU A 311 15.26 -3.25 -4.41
CA LEU A 311 14.18 -4.17 -4.78
C LEU A 311 13.95 -4.22 -6.31
N PHE A 312 14.02 -3.07 -6.97
CA PHE A 312 13.68 -2.94 -8.39
C PHE A 312 14.88 -3.04 -9.33
N ARG A 313 16.08 -2.77 -8.83
CA ARG A 313 17.33 -2.79 -9.62
C ARG A 313 17.48 -4.07 -10.46
N PRO A 314 17.37 -5.29 -9.91
CA PRO A 314 17.55 -6.52 -10.71
C PRO A 314 16.55 -6.62 -11.86
N THR A 315 15.31 -6.20 -11.62
CA THR A 315 14.27 -6.20 -12.67
C THR A 315 14.60 -5.21 -13.77
N VAL A 316 15.00 -3.98 -13.42
CA VAL A 316 15.34 -2.94 -14.40
C VAL A 316 16.56 -3.36 -15.23
N GLU A 317 17.59 -3.91 -14.62
CA GLU A 317 18.78 -4.41 -15.29
C GLU A 317 18.50 -5.60 -16.25
N ALA A 318 17.43 -6.37 -15.96
CA ALA A 318 17.05 -7.50 -16.80
C ALA A 318 16.43 -7.07 -18.13
N PHE A 319 15.75 -5.91 -18.20
CA PHE A 319 15.05 -5.51 -19.43
C PHE A 319 15.55 -4.18 -20.02
N VAL A 320 16.25 -3.32 -19.27
CA VAL A 320 16.78 -2.06 -19.78
C VAL A 320 18.25 -2.20 -20.21
N ARG A 321 18.54 -1.85 -21.46
CA ARG A 321 19.90 -1.84 -22.01
C ARG A 321 20.44 -0.43 -22.19
N GLY A 322 21.57 -0.16 -21.59
CA GLY A 322 22.20 1.16 -21.63
C GLY A 322 21.44 2.19 -20.82
N ASP A 323 21.43 3.43 -21.31
CA ASP A 323 20.79 4.58 -20.66
C ASP A 323 19.83 5.28 -21.63
N PRO A 324 18.68 4.65 -21.97
CA PRO A 324 17.69 5.23 -22.86
C PRO A 324 16.98 6.40 -22.19
N GLU A 325 16.51 7.38 -22.99
CA GLU A 325 15.61 8.42 -22.47
C GLU A 325 14.19 7.89 -22.26
N ALA A 326 13.81 6.87 -23.03
CA ALA A 326 12.50 6.24 -22.89
C ALA A 326 12.54 4.77 -23.31
N VAL A 327 11.70 3.97 -22.67
CA VAL A 327 11.37 2.59 -23.07
C VAL A 327 9.86 2.47 -23.22
N LEU A 328 9.41 1.92 -24.36
CA LEU A 328 8.03 1.51 -24.57
C LEU A 328 7.88 0.00 -24.35
N LEU A 329 7.04 -0.37 -23.39
CA LEU A 329 6.65 -1.75 -23.12
C LEU A 329 5.43 -2.09 -23.98
N VAL A 330 5.62 -2.99 -24.94
CA VAL A 330 4.59 -3.39 -25.91
C VAL A 330 4.12 -4.80 -25.57
N GLU A 331 2.84 -4.98 -25.28
CA GLU A 331 2.28 -6.25 -24.82
C GLU A 331 1.35 -6.86 -25.89
N PHE A 332 1.59 -8.14 -26.22
CA PHE A 332 0.72 -8.98 -27.06
C PHE A 332 0.17 -10.13 -26.24
N ALA A 333 -1.12 -10.43 -26.35
CA ALA A 333 -1.79 -11.48 -25.57
C ALA A 333 -2.99 -12.06 -26.31
N GLU A 334 -2.75 -12.59 -27.51
CA GLU A 334 -3.74 -13.40 -28.21
C GLU A 334 -3.79 -14.81 -27.59
N ASP A 335 -4.87 -15.54 -27.85
CA ASP A 335 -5.03 -16.92 -27.38
C ASP A 335 -3.95 -17.83 -27.95
N ASP A 336 -3.60 -17.62 -29.24
CA ASP A 336 -2.48 -18.27 -29.88
C ASP A 336 -1.15 -17.59 -29.52
N PHE A 337 -0.29 -18.29 -28.79
CA PHE A 337 1.00 -17.76 -28.39
C PHE A 337 1.99 -17.57 -29.57
N ASP A 338 1.91 -18.38 -30.61
CA ASP A 338 2.78 -18.24 -31.77
C ASP A 338 2.46 -16.97 -32.55
N GLU A 339 1.20 -16.54 -32.54
CA GLU A 339 0.80 -15.23 -33.07
C GLU A 339 1.41 -14.11 -32.26
N ASN A 340 1.49 -14.21 -30.91
CA ASN A 340 2.15 -13.23 -30.05
C ASN A 340 3.65 -13.14 -30.38
N LEU A 341 4.32 -14.27 -30.62
CA LEU A 341 5.73 -14.31 -31.00
C LEU A 341 5.95 -13.71 -32.39
N ARG A 342 5.04 -13.97 -33.34
CA ARG A 342 5.09 -13.41 -34.69
C ARG A 342 5.00 -11.87 -34.63
N ARG A 343 4.05 -11.34 -33.87
CA ARG A 343 3.89 -9.88 -33.68
C ARG A 343 5.09 -9.26 -32.96
N LEU A 344 5.69 -9.96 -32.00
CA LEU A 344 6.90 -9.49 -31.32
C LEU A 344 8.08 -9.38 -32.29
N LYS A 345 8.24 -10.33 -33.20
CA LYS A 345 9.24 -10.23 -34.28
C LYS A 345 8.96 -9.08 -35.25
N GLN A 346 7.69 -8.87 -35.58
CA GLN A 346 7.28 -7.73 -36.42
C GLN A 346 7.58 -6.40 -35.73
N LEU A 347 7.41 -6.34 -34.40
CA LEU A 347 7.80 -5.17 -33.60
C LEU A 347 9.31 -4.89 -33.72
N GLY A 348 10.15 -5.93 -33.64
CA GLY A 348 11.60 -5.79 -33.84
C GLY A 348 11.94 -5.23 -35.23
N ALA A 349 11.31 -5.75 -36.29
CA ALA A 349 11.47 -5.25 -37.65
C ALA A 349 11.03 -3.79 -37.79
N LEU A 350 9.83 -3.45 -37.29
CA LEU A 350 9.31 -2.09 -37.28
C LEU A 350 10.26 -1.07 -36.63
N ILE A 351 10.80 -1.40 -35.44
CA ILE A 351 11.77 -0.54 -34.74
C ILE A 351 13.03 -0.35 -35.58
N GLY A 352 13.50 -1.41 -36.25
CA GLY A 352 14.59 -1.32 -37.21
C GLY A 352 14.28 -0.42 -38.41
N ASP A 353 13.10 -0.54 -38.99
CA ASP A 353 12.61 0.27 -40.13
C ASP A 353 12.46 1.75 -39.76
N LEU A 354 12.09 2.05 -38.50
CA LEU A 354 12.08 3.38 -37.93
C LEU A 354 13.49 3.95 -37.71
N GLY A 355 14.53 3.19 -37.94
CA GLY A 355 15.92 3.64 -37.91
C GLY A 355 16.66 3.35 -36.61
N PHE A 356 16.09 2.61 -35.66
CA PHE A 356 16.74 2.30 -34.37
C PHE A 356 17.47 0.97 -34.43
N SER A 357 18.73 0.94 -33.99
CA SER A 357 19.55 -0.27 -33.88
C SER A 357 20.50 -0.19 -32.69
N TRP A 358 20.82 -1.34 -32.10
CA TRP A 358 21.83 -1.44 -31.04
C TRP A 358 23.23 -1.04 -31.48
N ASP A 359 23.53 -1.16 -32.79
CA ASP A 359 24.83 -0.83 -33.36
C ASP A 359 25.01 0.66 -33.65
N LYS A 360 23.93 1.44 -33.56
CA LYS A 360 23.95 2.90 -33.74
C LYS A 360 24.23 3.62 -32.43
N GLY A 361 24.74 4.84 -32.51
CA GLY A 361 24.98 5.72 -31.36
C GLY A 361 23.97 6.85 -31.23
N GLY A 362 24.00 7.57 -30.10
CA GLY A 362 23.17 8.75 -29.86
C GLY A 362 21.67 8.47 -29.93
N ALA A 363 20.92 9.35 -30.59
CA ALA A 363 19.46 9.28 -30.69
C ALA A 363 18.95 8.02 -31.42
N GLN A 364 19.72 7.46 -32.32
CA GLN A 364 19.35 6.27 -33.09
C GLN A 364 19.70 4.94 -32.40
N ARG A 365 20.35 5.00 -31.23
CA ARG A 365 20.62 3.80 -30.45
C ARG A 365 19.34 3.28 -29.82
N GLY A 366 18.93 2.09 -30.18
CA GLY A 366 17.72 1.46 -29.68
C GLY A 366 17.50 0.07 -30.23
N GLY A 367 16.40 -0.53 -29.91
CA GLY A 367 16.02 -1.87 -30.32
C GLY A 367 15.01 -2.47 -29.35
N VAL A 368 14.67 -3.74 -29.56
CA VAL A 368 13.67 -4.46 -28.77
C VAL A 368 14.34 -5.52 -27.91
N VAL A 369 14.02 -5.54 -26.63
CA VAL A 369 14.32 -6.66 -25.72
C VAL A 369 13.06 -7.49 -25.57
N GLU A 370 13.14 -8.77 -25.94
CA GLU A 370 12.02 -9.72 -25.86
C GLU A 370 11.91 -10.28 -24.42
N ILE A 371 10.71 -10.26 -23.85
CA ILE A 371 10.43 -10.67 -22.47
C ILE A 371 9.30 -11.70 -22.51
N LEU A 372 9.67 -12.98 -22.42
CA LEU A 372 8.75 -14.11 -22.55
C LEU A 372 8.48 -14.79 -21.18
N GLU A 373 9.34 -14.55 -20.19
CA GLU A 373 9.22 -15.17 -18.88
C GLU A 373 8.12 -14.51 -18.05
N PRO A 374 7.08 -15.23 -17.58
CA PRO A 374 5.97 -14.65 -16.83
C PRO A 374 6.38 -13.95 -15.53
N LYS A 375 7.42 -14.47 -14.84
CA LYS A 375 7.92 -13.86 -13.61
C LYS A 375 8.53 -12.49 -13.87
N LEU A 376 9.35 -12.37 -14.94
CA LEU A 376 9.94 -11.09 -15.31
C LEU A 376 8.86 -10.09 -15.78
N GLN A 377 7.85 -10.55 -16.55
CA GLN A 377 6.72 -9.72 -16.95
C GLN A 377 5.95 -9.18 -15.74
N ALA A 378 5.70 -10.01 -14.73
CA ALA A 378 5.06 -9.60 -13.48
C ALA A 378 5.91 -8.58 -12.71
N ALA A 379 7.22 -8.83 -12.59
CA ALA A 379 8.15 -7.91 -11.92
C ALA A 379 8.24 -6.55 -12.62
N ILE A 380 8.25 -6.50 -13.96
CA ILE A 380 8.23 -5.26 -14.75
C ILE A 380 6.90 -4.51 -14.52
N THR A 381 5.78 -5.22 -14.49
CA THR A 381 4.48 -4.63 -14.17
C THR A 381 4.48 -4.01 -12.76
N GLU A 382 5.11 -4.66 -11.80
CA GLU A 382 5.26 -4.14 -10.43
C GLU A 382 6.12 -2.87 -10.41
N VAL A 383 7.29 -2.86 -11.05
CA VAL A 383 8.16 -1.68 -11.19
C VAL A 383 7.38 -0.52 -11.80
N ARG A 384 6.62 -0.78 -12.87
CA ARG A 384 5.82 0.24 -13.56
C ARG A 384 4.71 0.78 -12.67
N THR A 385 3.97 -0.08 -11.98
CA THR A 385 2.91 0.32 -11.05
C THR A 385 3.47 1.10 -9.85
N ALA A 386 4.66 0.74 -9.39
CA ALA A 386 5.38 1.46 -8.35
C ALA A 386 5.97 2.78 -8.84
N GLY A 387 6.28 2.92 -10.14
CA GLY A 387 7.00 4.06 -10.71
C GLY A 387 6.35 5.41 -10.40
N LEU A 388 5.03 5.51 -10.54
CA LEU A 388 4.26 6.67 -10.13
C LEU A 388 4.51 7.04 -8.65
N ASN A 389 4.56 6.06 -7.81
CA ASN A 389 4.69 6.23 -6.37
C ASN A 389 6.14 6.53 -5.97
N ILE A 390 7.11 6.01 -6.74
CA ILE A 390 8.53 6.32 -6.57
C ILE A 390 8.74 7.82 -6.82
N MET A 391 8.16 8.36 -7.86
CA MET A 391 8.22 9.81 -8.14
C MET A 391 7.56 10.65 -7.03
N MET A 392 6.47 10.16 -6.42
CA MET A 392 5.78 10.81 -5.29
C MET A 392 6.54 10.68 -3.96
N SER A 393 7.58 9.84 -3.87
CA SER A 393 8.37 9.64 -2.64
C SER A 393 9.44 10.69 -2.40
N MET A 394 9.57 11.69 -3.27
CA MET A 394 10.49 12.82 -3.12
C MET A 394 10.28 13.49 -1.77
N LYS A 395 11.38 13.68 -1.02
CA LYS A 395 11.36 14.31 0.31
C LYS A 395 11.39 15.83 0.27
N GLU A 396 11.65 16.40 -0.88
CA GLU A 396 11.65 17.84 -1.15
C GLU A 396 10.28 18.47 -0.86
N GLU A 397 10.22 19.79 -0.65
CA GLU A 397 8.97 20.53 -0.42
C GLU A 397 8.08 20.55 -1.66
N GLY A 398 8.66 20.69 -2.84
CA GLY A 398 7.94 20.56 -4.10
C GLY A 398 7.51 19.12 -4.32
N LYS A 399 6.26 18.93 -4.71
CA LYS A 399 5.70 17.60 -5.00
C LYS A 399 5.15 17.56 -6.43
N PRO A 400 5.19 16.40 -7.09
CA PRO A 400 4.45 16.19 -8.32
C PRO A 400 2.95 16.42 -8.08
N VAL A 401 2.35 17.39 -8.78
CA VAL A 401 0.94 17.76 -8.60
C VAL A 401 0.11 17.29 -9.78
N SER A 402 -1.03 16.66 -9.48
CA SER A 402 -1.98 16.14 -10.46
C SER A 402 -2.96 17.25 -10.86
N PHE A 403 -2.88 17.77 -12.11
CA PHE A 403 -3.87 18.69 -12.69
C PHE A 403 -3.84 18.71 -14.24
N VAL A 404 -2.69 18.60 -14.90
CA VAL A 404 -2.52 18.48 -16.36
C VAL A 404 -2.14 17.06 -16.81
N GLU A 405 -1.86 16.18 -15.84
CA GLU A 405 -1.72 14.76 -16.12
C GLU A 405 -3.06 14.25 -16.65
N ASP A 406 -3.16 13.24 -17.40
CA ASP A 406 -4.41 12.71 -17.91
C ASP A 406 -4.92 13.39 -19.19
N CYS A 407 -4.16 14.32 -19.74
CA CYS A 407 -4.46 14.82 -21.07
C CYS A 407 -4.22 13.74 -22.11
N ALA A 408 -5.20 13.53 -22.99
CA ALA A 408 -5.10 12.60 -24.10
C ALA A 408 -5.14 13.35 -25.43
N VAL A 409 -4.20 13.04 -26.33
CA VAL A 409 -4.14 13.62 -27.67
C VAL A 409 -4.12 12.53 -28.74
N PRO A 410 -4.57 12.80 -29.99
CA PRO A 410 -4.43 11.84 -31.08
C PRO A 410 -2.95 11.45 -31.27
N LEU A 411 -2.68 10.18 -31.51
CA LEU A 411 -1.30 9.64 -31.58
C LEU A 411 -0.35 10.40 -32.51
N PRO A 412 -0.77 10.89 -33.69
CA PRO A 412 0.11 11.67 -34.57
C PRO A 412 0.63 12.98 -33.93
N HIS A 413 -0.02 13.48 -32.89
CA HIS A 413 0.34 14.71 -32.18
C HIS A 413 1.06 14.45 -30.86
N LEU A 414 1.22 13.18 -30.46
CA LEU A 414 1.70 12.83 -29.12
C LEU A 414 3.13 13.33 -28.87
N ALA A 415 4.03 13.13 -29.84
CA ALA A 415 5.44 13.55 -29.73
C ALA A 415 5.57 15.08 -29.64
N GLU A 416 4.85 15.80 -30.52
CA GLU A 416 4.87 17.27 -30.51
C GLU A 416 4.24 17.84 -29.25
N TYR A 417 3.09 17.30 -28.80
CA TYR A 417 2.45 17.73 -27.56
C TYR A 417 3.36 17.57 -26.34
N THR A 418 4.09 16.46 -26.23
CA THR A 418 5.00 16.22 -25.11
C THR A 418 6.20 17.17 -25.13
N ALA A 419 6.72 17.50 -26.32
CA ALA A 419 7.80 18.48 -26.47
C ALA A 419 7.34 19.87 -26.03
N GLN A 420 6.21 20.35 -26.57
CA GLN A 420 5.64 21.66 -26.23
C GLN A 420 5.29 21.77 -24.73
N LEU A 421 4.71 20.72 -24.14
CA LEU A 421 4.37 20.71 -22.71
C LEU A 421 5.63 20.74 -21.82
N THR A 422 6.73 20.13 -22.26
CA THR A 422 8.03 20.22 -21.59
C THR A 422 8.55 21.67 -21.61
N GLU A 423 8.40 22.39 -22.73
CA GLU A 423 8.74 23.81 -22.84
C GLU A 423 7.88 24.69 -21.92
N VAL A 424 6.57 24.39 -21.81
CA VAL A 424 5.67 25.08 -20.87
C VAL A 424 6.16 24.90 -19.43
N PHE A 425 6.55 23.69 -19.02
CA PHE A 425 7.08 23.49 -17.68
C PHE A 425 8.37 24.28 -17.46
N ALA A 426 9.29 24.25 -18.42
CA ALA A 426 10.56 25.02 -18.32
C ALA A 426 10.27 26.54 -18.22
N LYS A 427 9.35 27.07 -19.02
CA LYS A 427 8.88 28.48 -19.00
C LYS A 427 8.39 28.89 -17.60
N HIS A 428 7.71 27.99 -16.87
CA HIS A 428 7.18 28.25 -15.54
C HIS A 428 8.13 27.78 -14.41
N GLY A 429 9.41 27.48 -14.74
CA GLY A 429 10.45 27.17 -13.76
C GLY A 429 10.25 25.83 -13.04
N THR A 430 9.55 24.89 -13.67
CA THR A 430 9.35 23.54 -13.14
C THR A 430 9.77 22.47 -14.14
N ARG A 431 9.65 21.21 -13.73
CA ARG A 431 9.91 20.03 -14.55
C ARG A 431 8.76 19.04 -14.42
N GLY A 432 8.47 18.30 -15.47
CA GLY A 432 7.50 17.20 -15.45
C GLY A 432 8.17 15.85 -15.15
N THR A 433 7.41 14.95 -14.53
CA THR A 433 7.73 13.52 -14.45
C THR A 433 6.75 12.79 -15.38
N TRP A 434 7.29 11.91 -16.26
CA TRP A 434 6.52 11.35 -17.36
C TRP A 434 6.17 9.88 -17.15
N TYR A 435 4.93 9.59 -17.41
CA TYR A 435 4.36 8.25 -17.43
C TYR A 435 3.18 8.28 -18.42
N ALA A 436 2.94 7.25 -19.22
CA ALA A 436 1.89 7.33 -20.24
C ALA A 436 1.34 5.95 -20.63
N HIS A 437 0.05 5.96 -20.96
CA HIS A 437 -0.56 4.94 -21.80
C HIS A 437 -0.37 5.37 -23.26
N ALA A 438 0.83 5.13 -23.79
CA ALA A 438 1.23 5.65 -25.10
C ALA A 438 0.36 5.10 -26.24
N SER A 439 -0.20 3.87 -26.09
CA SER A 439 -1.10 3.27 -27.08
C SER A 439 -2.36 4.07 -27.38
N VAL A 440 -2.80 4.92 -26.48
CA VAL A 440 -4.05 5.70 -26.58
C VAL A 440 -3.83 7.19 -26.39
N GLY A 441 -2.56 7.64 -26.44
CA GLY A 441 -2.16 9.03 -26.36
C GLY A 441 -2.45 9.71 -25.01
N CYS A 442 -2.69 8.93 -23.94
CA CYS A 442 -2.97 9.45 -22.59
C CYS A 442 -1.69 9.56 -21.76
N LEU A 443 -1.43 10.77 -21.27
CA LEU A 443 -0.20 11.09 -20.54
C LEU A 443 -0.48 11.28 -19.06
N HIS A 444 0.48 10.83 -18.23
CA HIS A 444 0.46 11.09 -16.78
C HIS A 444 1.69 11.90 -16.38
N VAL A 445 1.71 13.15 -16.81
CA VAL A 445 2.80 14.08 -16.48
C VAL A 445 2.43 14.95 -15.29
N ARG A 446 3.33 15.07 -14.33
CA ARG A 446 3.11 15.89 -13.15
C ARG A 446 4.22 16.91 -12.98
N PRO A 447 3.91 18.21 -13.08
CA PRO A 447 4.86 19.24 -12.72
C PRO A 447 5.12 19.25 -11.20
N VAL A 448 6.36 19.52 -10.82
CA VAL A 448 6.80 19.57 -9.42
C VAL A 448 6.56 20.98 -8.88
N LEU A 449 5.60 21.14 -7.98
CA LEU A 449 5.19 22.42 -7.42
C LEU A 449 5.05 22.36 -5.89
N ASN A 450 5.33 23.46 -5.21
CA ASN A 450 5.03 23.63 -3.79
C ASN A 450 3.76 24.47 -3.61
N LEU A 451 2.62 23.81 -3.48
CA LEU A 451 1.32 24.49 -3.38
C LEU A 451 1.11 25.31 -2.08
N ARG A 452 2.10 25.36 -1.20
CA ARG A 452 2.14 26.30 -0.08
C ARG A 452 2.52 27.72 -0.54
N LEU A 453 3.17 27.85 -1.70
CA LEU A 453 3.66 29.11 -2.27
C LEU A 453 2.68 29.69 -3.30
N ASP A 454 2.41 30.98 -3.20
CA ASP A 454 1.50 31.65 -4.15
C ASP A 454 2.05 31.68 -5.58
N LYS A 455 3.38 31.76 -5.75
CA LYS A 455 4.03 31.69 -7.07
C LYS A 455 3.75 30.35 -7.78
N ASP A 456 3.83 29.24 -7.02
CA ASP A 456 3.63 27.91 -7.60
C ASP A 456 2.15 27.62 -7.88
N LYS A 457 1.23 28.21 -7.09
CA LYS A 457 -0.19 28.23 -7.40
C LYS A 457 -0.47 28.99 -8.70
N ALA A 458 0.15 30.18 -8.89
CA ALA A 458 0.02 30.94 -10.13
C ALA A 458 0.59 30.17 -11.33
N ALA A 459 1.74 29.52 -11.17
CA ALA A 459 2.32 28.65 -12.17
C ALA A 459 1.40 27.46 -12.50
N MET A 460 0.75 26.85 -11.50
CA MET A 460 -0.21 25.77 -11.70
C MET A 460 -1.35 26.18 -12.63
N ARG A 461 -1.94 27.38 -12.42
CA ARG A 461 -3.00 27.91 -13.28
C ARG A 461 -2.50 28.18 -14.70
N ALA A 462 -1.39 28.88 -14.85
CA ALA A 462 -0.83 29.19 -16.16
C ALA A 462 -0.50 27.95 -16.99
N ILE A 463 0.13 26.95 -16.33
CA ILE A 463 0.42 25.65 -16.96
C ILE A 463 -0.87 24.94 -17.42
N ALA A 464 -1.92 24.95 -16.59
CA ALA A 464 -3.20 24.33 -16.92
C ALA A 464 -3.83 24.97 -18.15
N GLU A 465 -3.88 26.32 -18.18
CA GLU A 465 -4.46 27.07 -19.27
C GLU A 465 -3.71 26.87 -20.60
N GLU A 466 -2.36 26.88 -20.57
CA GLU A 466 -1.53 26.59 -21.76
C GLU A 466 -1.68 25.15 -22.23
N ALA A 467 -1.63 24.18 -21.32
CA ALA A 467 -1.77 22.77 -21.64
C ALA A 467 -3.15 22.46 -22.27
N PHE A 468 -4.24 22.96 -21.67
CA PHE A 468 -5.59 22.69 -22.19
C PHE A 468 -5.85 23.41 -23.52
N ALA A 469 -5.18 24.54 -23.75
CA ALA A 469 -5.24 25.19 -25.07
C ALA A 469 -4.62 24.32 -26.17
N MET A 470 -3.47 23.72 -25.93
CA MET A 470 -2.84 22.75 -26.84
C MET A 470 -3.70 21.50 -27.06
N VAL A 471 -4.20 20.92 -25.96
CA VAL A 471 -5.07 19.74 -26.03
C VAL A 471 -6.31 19.99 -26.88
N ARG A 472 -6.95 21.15 -26.68
CA ARG A 472 -8.11 21.59 -27.50
C ARG A 472 -7.77 21.75 -28.96
N ALA A 473 -6.60 22.34 -29.26
CA ALA A 473 -6.14 22.52 -30.65
C ALA A 473 -5.96 21.18 -31.37
N TYR A 474 -5.47 20.16 -30.68
CA TYR A 474 -5.35 18.79 -31.18
C TYR A 474 -6.65 17.98 -31.14
N LYS A 475 -7.79 18.58 -30.76
CA LYS A 475 -9.07 17.86 -30.52
C LYS A 475 -8.91 16.70 -29.51
N GLY A 476 -8.02 16.85 -28.58
CA GLY A 476 -7.76 15.92 -27.46
C GLY A 476 -8.69 16.15 -26.29
N SER A 477 -8.54 15.33 -25.26
CA SER A 477 -9.28 15.41 -23.99
C SER A 477 -8.38 15.90 -22.85
N HIS A 478 -8.84 16.87 -22.07
CA HIS A 478 -8.20 17.32 -20.84
C HIS A 478 -8.47 16.37 -19.66
N SER A 479 -9.38 15.43 -19.84
CA SER A 479 -9.81 14.41 -18.86
C SER A 479 -9.86 13.07 -19.56
N GLY A 480 -8.75 12.30 -19.50
CA GLY A 480 -8.60 11.04 -20.21
C GLY A 480 -9.20 9.86 -19.45
N GLU A 481 -8.89 9.73 -18.15
CA GLU A 481 -9.35 8.61 -17.31
C GLU A 481 -9.59 8.99 -15.85
N HIS A 482 -8.95 10.07 -15.32
CA HIS A 482 -9.03 10.43 -13.90
C HIS A 482 -10.33 11.16 -13.53
N GLY A 483 -11.12 11.59 -14.52
CA GLY A 483 -12.34 12.36 -14.32
C GLY A 483 -12.07 13.85 -14.10
N ASP A 484 -13.14 14.61 -13.92
CA ASP A 484 -13.09 16.07 -13.84
C ASP A 484 -12.89 16.57 -12.41
N GLY A 485 -13.74 16.16 -11.51
CA GLY A 485 -13.71 16.54 -10.10
C GLY A 485 -13.66 18.05 -9.89
N LEU A 486 -12.83 18.49 -8.96
CA LEU A 486 -12.52 19.91 -8.73
C LEU A 486 -11.41 20.43 -9.66
N VAL A 487 -10.60 19.54 -10.22
CA VAL A 487 -9.42 19.89 -11.02
C VAL A 487 -9.80 20.42 -12.41
N ARG A 488 -10.76 19.76 -13.08
CA ARG A 488 -11.00 19.98 -14.52
C ARG A 488 -12.35 20.57 -14.84
N SER A 489 -13.35 20.43 -13.96
CA SER A 489 -14.72 20.90 -14.23
C SER A 489 -14.80 22.39 -14.56
N GLU A 490 -13.95 23.25 -13.98
CA GLU A 490 -13.88 24.68 -14.31
C GLU A 490 -13.59 24.94 -15.80
N PHE A 491 -12.85 24.06 -16.44
CA PHE A 491 -12.39 24.24 -17.82
C PHE A 491 -13.36 23.70 -18.87
N HIS A 492 -14.53 23.17 -18.48
CA HIS A 492 -15.50 22.62 -19.42
C HIS A 492 -15.99 23.66 -20.45
N ALA A 493 -16.25 24.90 -20.03
CA ALA A 493 -16.66 25.94 -20.94
C ALA A 493 -15.58 26.21 -22.01
N PHE A 494 -14.32 26.20 -21.60
CA PHE A 494 -13.20 26.34 -22.53
C PHE A 494 -13.10 25.14 -23.48
N MET A 495 -13.25 23.90 -22.97
CA MET A 495 -13.06 22.69 -23.77
C MET A 495 -14.26 22.38 -24.68
N PHE A 496 -15.48 22.39 -24.12
CA PHE A 496 -16.70 21.98 -24.81
C PHE A 496 -17.55 23.13 -25.34
N GLY A 497 -17.30 24.37 -24.89
CA GLY A 497 -18.12 25.54 -25.19
C GLY A 497 -19.33 25.67 -24.27
N GLU A 498 -19.83 26.91 -24.13
CA GLU A 498 -20.92 27.25 -23.20
C GLU A 498 -22.22 26.48 -23.48
N ARG A 499 -22.53 26.19 -24.75
CA ARG A 499 -23.75 25.46 -25.15
C ARG A 499 -23.77 24.05 -24.56
N LEU A 500 -22.67 23.29 -24.69
CA LEU A 500 -22.61 21.93 -24.14
C LEU A 500 -22.52 21.93 -22.62
N VAL A 501 -21.86 22.94 -22.00
CA VAL A 501 -21.89 23.09 -20.54
C VAL A 501 -23.31 23.38 -20.04
N GLY A 502 -24.09 24.15 -20.80
CA GLY A 502 -25.52 24.33 -20.55
C GLY A 502 -26.29 22.99 -20.64
N ALA A 503 -25.97 22.17 -21.63
CA ALA A 503 -26.57 20.83 -21.77
C ALA A 503 -26.15 19.89 -20.60
N PHE A 504 -24.90 19.95 -20.13
CA PHE A 504 -24.48 19.24 -18.91
C PHE A 504 -25.28 19.70 -17.68
N ALA A 505 -25.46 21.02 -17.53
CA ALA A 505 -26.28 21.55 -16.44
C ALA A 505 -27.74 21.09 -16.52
N GLU A 506 -28.31 21.03 -17.72
CA GLU A 506 -29.68 20.53 -17.96
C GLU A 506 -29.77 19.02 -17.57
N VAL A 507 -28.81 18.18 -17.93
CA VAL A 507 -28.78 16.78 -17.46
C VAL A 507 -28.78 16.72 -15.93
N LYS A 508 -27.87 17.47 -15.27
CA LYS A 508 -27.83 17.52 -13.81
C LYS A 508 -29.17 17.92 -13.20
N ASP A 509 -29.78 18.97 -13.71
CA ASP A 509 -31.03 19.53 -13.16
C ASP A 509 -32.23 18.59 -13.38
N ARG A 510 -32.22 17.77 -14.44
CA ARG A 510 -33.23 16.73 -14.66
C ARG A 510 -33.12 15.56 -13.70
N PHE A 511 -31.90 15.14 -13.36
CA PHE A 511 -31.66 14.07 -12.40
C PHE A 511 -31.73 14.56 -10.96
N ASP A 512 -31.29 15.77 -10.70
CA ASP A 512 -31.10 16.31 -9.34
C ASP A 512 -31.35 17.82 -9.28
N PRO A 513 -32.64 18.24 -9.38
CA PRO A 513 -33.01 19.64 -9.42
C PRO A 513 -32.66 20.45 -8.17
N HIS A 514 -32.42 19.76 -7.05
CA HIS A 514 -32.10 20.40 -5.77
C HIS A 514 -30.61 20.29 -5.39
N GLY A 515 -29.76 19.68 -6.24
CA GLY A 515 -28.34 19.57 -5.99
C GLY A 515 -28.00 18.67 -4.80
N LEU A 516 -28.77 17.61 -4.57
CA LEU A 516 -28.56 16.64 -3.49
C LEU A 516 -27.23 15.90 -3.64
N PHE A 517 -26.94 15.40 -4.83
CA PHE A 517 -25.82 14.53 -5.11
C PHE A 517 -24.57 15.30 -5.55
N ASN A 518 -23.51 15.20 -4.76
CA ASN A 518 -22.13 15.66 -5.02
C ASN A 518 -22.03 17.00 -5.77
N PRO A 519 -22.61 18.10 -5.28
CA PRO A 519 -22.64 19.39 -6.00
C PRO A 519 -21.22 19.92 -6.22
N GLY A 520 -21.05 20.76 -7.28
CA GLY A 520 -19.78 21.39 -7.60
C GLY A 520 -18.78 20.48 -8.31
N LYS A 521 -19.24 19.40 -8.93
CA LYS A 521 -18.46 18.52 -9.82
C LYS A 521 -19.15 18.47 -11.18
N ILE A 522 -18.36 18.39 -12.25
CA ILE A 522 -18.80 18.42 -13.64
C ILE A 522 -19.45 19.75 -14.03
N VAL A 523 -20.45 20.19 -13.29
CA VAL A 523 -21.16 21.47 -13.51
C VAL A 523 -21.08 22.35 -12.27
N ARG A 524 -21.09 23.68 -12.48
CA ARG A 524 -21.07 24.69 -11.40
C ARG A 524 -19.91 24.50 -10.42
N ALA A 525 -18.75 24.12 -10.93
CA ALA A 525 -17.56 23.86 -10.12
C ALA A 525 -16.93 25.15 -9.57
N PRO A 526 -16.32 25.12 -8.39
CA PRO A 526 -15.49 26.23 -7.91
C PRO A 526 -14.21 26.35 -8.75
N LYS A 527 -13.45 27.42 -8.53
CA LYS A 527 -12.11 27.57 -9.12
C LYS A 527 -11.18 26.46 -8.66
N PHE A 528 -10.48 25.82 -9.61
CA PHE A 528 -9.64 24.65 -9.30
C PHE A 528 -8.44 25.02 -8.42
N ASP A 529 -7.98 26.27 -8.46
CA ASP A 529 -6.87 26.81 -7.67
C ASP A 529 -7.31 27.60 -6.43
N ASP A 530 -8.55 27.41 -5.98
CA ASP A 530 -9.02 28.01 -4.71
C ASP A 530 -8.32 27.35 -3.53
N ARG A 531 -7.35 28.07 -2.93
CA ARG A 531 -6.56 27.58 -1.79
C ARG A 531 -7.39 27.24 -0.56
N ALA A 532 -8.60 27.75 -0.42
CA ALA A 532 -9.48 27.40 0.69
C ALA A 532 -9.86 25.90 0.66
N ASN A 533 -9.83 25.30 -0.52
CA ASN A 533 -10.10 23.89 -0.73
C ASN A 533 -8.83 23.02 -0.74
N PHE A 534 -7.63 23.61 -0.63
CA PHE A 534 -6.38 22.85 -0.68
C PHE A 534 -6.08 22.17 0.64
N ARG A 535 -5.44 21.00 0.56
CA ARG A 535 -4.89 20.27 1.70
C ARG A 535 -3.89 21.14 2.50
N PHE A 536 -3.15 21.98 1.81
CA PHE A 536 -2.23 22.99 2.36
C PHE A 536 -2.81 24.39 2.16
N GLY A 537 -3.96 24.64 2.76
CA GLY A 537 -4.72 25.88 2.61
C GLY A 537 -4.03 27.13 3.18
N PRO A 538 -4.67 28.30 3.13
CA PRO A 538 -4.14 29.51 3.75
C PRO A 538 -3.90 29.30 5.24
N GLY A 539 -2.72 29.74 5.73
CA GLY A 539 -2.36 29.60 7.14
C GLY A 539 -2.00 28.19 7.61
N TYR A 540 -1.87 27.23 6.68
CA TYR A 540 -1.43 25.88 7.02
C TYR A 540 -0.01 25.90 7.61
N ARG A 541 0.11 25.46 8.86
CA ARG A 541 1.38 25.34 9.58
C ARG A 541 1.23 24.29 10.68
N GLY A 542 2.34 23.63 11.03
CA GLY A 542 2.38 22.71 12.16
C GLY A 542 2.55 23.44 13.48
N GLU A 543 2.00 22.91 14.54
CA GLU A 543 2.29 23.31 15.89
C GLU A 543 3.72 22.87 16.27
N PRO A 544 4.49 23.67 17.00
CA PRO A 544 5.82 23.27 17.46
C PRO A 544 5.76 21.96 18.28
N MET A 545 6.52 20.98 17.84
CA MET A 545 6.63 19.69 18.52
C MET A 545 8.09 19.27 18.61
N THR A 546 8.52 18.86 19.79
CA THR A 546 9.85 18.26 19.99
C THR A 546 9.75 16.75 19.73
N ALA A 547 10.21 16.33 18.57
CA ALA A 547 10.25 14.92 18.21
C ALA A 547 11.32 14.17 19.03
N ARG A 548 11.03 12.93 19.42
CA ARG A 548 11.92 12.07 20.22
C ARG A 548 12.86 11.24 19.36
N LEU A 549 12.45 10.98 18.09
CA LEU A 549 13.21 10.24 17.10
C LEU A 549 13.83 11.19 16.07
N ASP A 550 14.76 10.69 15.28
CA ASP A 550 15.36 11.44 14.19
C ASP A 550 14.48 11.46 12.94
N TRP A 551 14.04 12.65 12.56
CA TRP A 551 13.26 12.95 11.36
C TRP A 551 13.99 13.91 10.41
N SER A 552 15.30 14.06 10.55
CA SER A 552 16.12 15.02 9.76
C SER A 552 16.12 14.70 8.25
N ALA A 553 15.75 13.50 7.87
CA ALA A 553 15.64 13.11 6.46
C ALA A 553 14.52 13.86 5.69
N TRP A 554 13.64 14.59 6.37
CA TRP A 554 12.58 15.42 5.75
C TRP A 554 12.89 16.89 5.96
N PRO A 555 13.55 17.56 4.96
CA PRO A 555 13.88 18.98 5.03
C PRO A 555 12.64 19.87 4.78
N GLY A 556 12.81 21.18 4.99
CA GLY A 556 11.87 22.21 4.57
C GLY A 556 10.99 22.78 5.70
N ALA A 557 10.10 23.72 5.36
CA ALA A 557 9.27 24.46 6.32
C ALA A 557 8.21 23.62 7.04
N GLY A 558 7.88 22.46 6.55
CA GLY A 558 7.11 21.41 7.26
C GLY A 558 7.99 20.22 7.60
N GLY A 559 9.31 20.40 7.73
CA GLY A 559 10.30 19.33 7.90
C GLY A 559 10.14 18.53 9.19
N GLY A 560 11.07 17.59 9.40
CA GLY A 560 11.04 16.72 10.56
C GLY A 560 9.83 15.81 10.58
N PHE A 561 9.23 15.65 11.76
CA PHE A 561 8.08 14.77 11.96
C PHE A 561 6.87 15.16 11.10
N GLN A 562 6.58 16.46 10.99
CA GLN A 562 5.50 16.96 10.14
C GLN A 562 5.72 16.57 8.70
N GLY A 563 6.90 16.80 8.14
CA GLY A 563 7.23 16.42 6.76
C GLY A 563 7.08 14.92 6.50
N ALA A 564 7.48 14.08 7.47
CA ALA A 564 7.28 12.64 7.38
C ALA A 564 5.80 12.23 7.34
N VAL A 565 4.94 12.85 8.19
CA VAL A 565 3.49 12.59 8.21
C VAL A 565 2.84 13.04 6.90
N GLU A 566 3.25 14.17 6.33
CA GLU A 566 2.73 14.74 5.09
C GLU A 566 3.12 13.98 3.83
N MET A 567 4.06 13.03 3.91
CA MET A 567 4.37 12.12 2.80
C MET A 567 3.16 11.31 2.33
N CYS A 568 2.14 11.12 3.17
CA CYS A 568 0.93 10.43 2.74
C CYS A 568 0.17 11.26 1.68
N ASN A 569 0.16 10.79 0.44
CA ASN A 569 -0.57 11.38 -0.68
C ASN A 569 -1.97 10.77 -0.89
N ASN A 570 -2.47 9.98 0.04
CA ASN A 570 -3.77 9.31 -0.01
C ASN A 570 -3.98 8.30 -1.15
N ASN A 571 -2.94 7.81 -1.81
CA ASN A 571 -3.07 6.81 -2.88
C ASN A 571 -3.82 5.52 -2.48
N GLY A 572 -3.95 5.27 -1.17
CA GLY A 572 -4.73 4.15 -0.62
C GLY A 572 -4.08 2.77 -0.76
N ALA A 573 -2.80 2.63 -1.13
CA ALA A 573 -2.12 1.33 -1.21
C ALA A 573 -2.28 0.49 0.08
N CYS A 574 -2.35 1.17 1.24
CA CYS A 574 -2.61 0.54 2.55
C CYS A 574 -4.01 -0.09 2.70
N ARG A 575 -4.92 0.09 1.74
CA ARG A 575 -6.25 -0.55 1.72
C ARG A 575 -6.29 -1.85 0.92
N ALA A 576 -5.17 -2.33 0.41
CA ALA A 576 -5.11 -3.61 -0.30
C ALA A 576 -5.57 -4.77 0.61
N LEU A 577 -6.44 -5.62 0.06
CA LEU A 577 -7.08 -6.70 0.82
C LEU A 577 -6.29 -8.00 0.77
N ALA A 578 -5.40 -8.12 -0.22
CA ALA A 578 -4.52 -9.26 -0.41
C ALA A 578 -3.13 -8.79 -0.89
N GLY A 579 -2.18 -9.70 -0.95
CA GLY A 579 -0.78 -9.38 -1.24
C GLY A 579 -0.11 -8.59 -0.13
N GLY A 580 1.22 -8.61 -0.06
CA GLY A 580 2.00 -7.85 0.93
C GLY A 580 1.57 -8.04 2.39
N VAL A 581 2.07 -7.17 3.24
CA VAL A 581 1.81 -7.20 4.70
C VAL A 581 0.97 -6.00 5.15
N MET A 582 1.04 -4.87 4.42
CA MET A 582 0.54 -3.57 4.89
C MET A 582 -0.93 -3.59 5.28
N CYS A 583 -1.17 -3.01 6.44
CA CYS A 583 -2.36 -2.79 7.25
C CYS A 583 -3.21 -4.06 7.47
N PRO A 584 -2.68 -5.07 8.20
CA PRO A 584 -3.46 -6.26 8.55
C PRO A 584 -4.71 -5.90 9.39
N SER A 585 -4.70 -4.82 10.17
CA SER A 585 -5.86 -4.30 10.90
C SER A 585 -7.02 -3.96 9.96
N TYR A 586 -6.73 -3.23 8.88
CA TYR A 586 -7.76 -2.86 7.90
C TYR A 586 -8.36 -4.09 7.19
N ARG A 587 -7.56 -5.09 6.90
CA ARG A 587 -8.04 -6.33 6.27
C ARG A 587 -9.13 -7.01 7.10
N VAL A 588 -9.08 -6.83 8.43
CA VAL A 588 -10.09 -7.33 9.39
C VAL A 588 -11.25 -6.35 9.55
N THR A 589 -10.95 -5.08 9.85
CA THR A 589 -11.98 -4.10 10.27
C THR A 589 -12.68 -3.38 9.12
N ARG A 590 -11.99 -3.24 7.99
CA ARG A 590 -12.40 -2.38 6.85
C ARG A 590 -12.64 -0.92 7.23
N GLU A 591 -12.09 -0.46 8.35
CA GLU A 591 -12.23 0.91 8.81
C GLU A 591 -11.08 1.81 8.36
N GLU A 592 -11.41 3.02 7.90
CA GLU A 592 -10.42 4.00 7.44
C GLU A 592 -9.43 4.42 8.54
N ARG A 593 -9.81 4.37 9.81
CA ARG A 593 -8.88 4.63 10.93
C ARG A 593 -7.78 3.59 11.07
N ASP A 594 -7.97 2.38 10.52
CA ASP A 594 -7.07 1.24 10.71
C ASP A 594 -6.08 1.05 9.55
N VAL A 595 -6.02 2.01 8.63
CA VAL A 595 -5.02 2.07 7.56
C VAL A 595 -3.96 3.13 7.83
N THR A 596 -2.79 2.99 7.21
CA THR A 596 -1.72 4.00 7.25
C THR A 596 -2.22 5.37 6.80
N ARG A 597 -3.02 5.43 5.73
CA ARG A 597 -3.62 6.66 5.20
C ARG A 597 -4.48 7.37 6.24
N GLY A 598 -5.41 6.67 6.85
CA GLY A 598 -6.31 7.23 7.87
C GLY A 598 -5.54 7.74 9.10
N ARG A 599 -4.55 6.95 9.57
CA ARG A 599 -3.67 7.34 10.68
C ARG A 599 -2.82 8.57 10.34
N ALA A 600 -2.21 8.62 9.14
CA ALA A 600 -1.40 9.75 8.70
C ALA A 600 -2.24 11.04 8.56
N ASN A 601 -3.45 10.96 8.02
CA ASN A 601 -4.35 12.11 7.93
C ASN A 601 -4.78 12.60 9.33
N THR A 602 -5.10 11.68 10.23
CA THR A 602 -5.42 12.05 11.62
C THR A 602 -4.23 12.74 12.30
N LEU A 603 -3.01 12.19 12.16
CA LEU A 603 -1.79 12.81 12.70
C LEU A 603 -1.56 14.19 12.08
N ARG A 604 -1.66 14.34 10.77
CA ARG A 604 -1.49 15.61 10.09
C ARG A 604 -2.45 16.67 10.61
N LEU A 605 -3.73 16.35 10.74
CA LEU A 605 -4.73 17.27 11.26
C LEU A 605 -4.51 17.60 12.73
N ALA A 606 -4.02 16.66 13.52
CA ALA A 606 -3.69 16.89 14.94
C ALA A 606 -2.48 17.83 15.09
N ILE A 607 -1.36 17.55 14.39
CA ILE A 607 -0.13 18.38 14.50
C ILE A 607 -0.27 19.76 13.84
N THR A 608 -1.31 19.98 13.07
CA THR A 608 -1.62 21.29 12.47
C THR A 608 -2.78 22.00 13.17
N GLY A 609 -3.17 21.55 14.36
CA GLY A 609 -4.20 22.18 15.19
C GLY A 609 -5.64 22.05 14.68
N GLN A 610 -5.87 21.39 13.53
CA GLN A 610 -7.20 21.30 12.91
C GLN A 610 -8.18 20.41 13.71
N LEU A 611 -7.69 19.57 14.60
CA LEU A 611 -8.49 18.72 15.50
C LEU A 611 -8.47 19.24 16.96
N GLY A 612 -7.88 20.41 17.19
CA GLY A 612 -7.70 21.01 18.51
C GLY A 612 -6.30 20.76 19.11
N ALA A 613 -5.93 21.57 20.10
CA ALA A 613 -4.58 21.61 20.65
C ALA A 613 -4.13 20.28 21.30
N ASP A 614 -5.05 19.55 21.93
CA ASP A 614 -4.75 18.29 22.63
C ASP A 614 -4.92 17.04 21.74
N ALA A 615 -5.22 17.20 20.46
CA ALA A 615 -5.59 16.11 19.58
C ALA A 615 -4.51 15.01 19.46
N LEU A 616 -3.22 15.39 19.51
CA LEU A 616 -2.11 14.44 19.42
C LEU A 616 -2.09 13.43 20.58
N THR A 617 -2.51 13.87 21.77
CA THR A 617 -2.51 13.05 23.00
C THR A 617 -3.90 12.58 23.41
N SER A 618 -4.94 12.86 22.62
CA SER A 618 -6.32 12.51 22.94
C SER A 618 -6.56 10.98 22.93
N ASP A 619 -7.67 10.56 23.52
CA ASP A 619 -8.07 9.14 23.52
C ASP A 619 -8.46 8.68 22.11
N GLU A 620 -9.06 9.55 21.30
CA GLU A 620 -9.37 9.27 19.90
C GLU A 620 -8.11 9.02 19.06
N MET A 621 -6.99 9.73 19.36
CA MET A 621 -5.70 9.44 18.74
C MET A 621 -5.17 8.08 19.20
N ALA A 622 -5.31 7.75 20.49
CA ALA A 622 -4.94 6.43 21.00
C ALA A 622 -5.73 5.32 20.31
N GLU A 623 -7.05 5.48 20.19
CA GLU A 623 -7.91 4.52 19.45
C GLU A 623 -7.53 4.43 17.95
N THR A 624 -7.15 5.54 17.31
CA THR A 624 -6.67 5.56 15.92
C THR A 624 -5.42 4.71 15.73
N LEU A 625 -4.52 4.69 16.71
CA LEU A 625 -3.25 3.96 16.64
C LEU A 625 -3.31 2.57 17.31
N LYS A 626 -4.36 2.26 18.07
CA LYS A 626 -4.51 1.03 18.86
C LYS A 626 -4.29 -0.24 18.04
N LEU A 627 -4.92 -0.35 16.89
CA LEU A 627 -4.82 -1.52 16.03
C LEU A 627 -3.62 -1.47 15.06
N CYS A 628 -2.71 -0.49 15.19
CA CYS A 628 -1.43 -0.52 14.50
C CYS A 628 -0.48 -1.50 15.20
N VAL A 629 -0.25 -2.64 14.59
CA VAL A 629 0.61 -3.71 15.10
C VAL A 629 2.11 -3.47 14.87
N SER A 630 2.50 -2.30 14.40
CA SER A 630 3.89 -1.92 14.11
C SER A 630 4.67 -2.96 13.26
N CYS A 631 3.99 -3.54 12.27
CA CYS A 631 4.58 -4.53 11.36
C CYS A 631 5.64 -3.94 10.42
N LYS A 632 5.79 -2.62 10.36
CA LYS A 632 6.71 -1.85 9.50
C LYS A 632 6.48 -2.00 7.99
N ALA A 633 5.46 -2.74 7.56
CA ALA A 633 5.21 -2.94 6.14
C ALA A 633 5.00 -1.63 5.37
N CYS A 634 4.39 -0.61 6.00
CA CYS A 634 4.21 0.70 5.40
C CYS A 634 5.53 1.39 5.03
N ARG A 635 6.63 1.14 5.72
CA ARG A 635 7.95 1.67 5.36
C ARG A 635 8.41 1.21 3.97
N ARG A 636 8.08 -0.04 3.58
CA ARG A 636 8.48 -0.66 2.32
C ARG A 636 7.38 -0.59 1.25
N GLU A 637 6.16 -0.93 1.65
CA GLU A 637 5.04 -1.12 0.71
C GLU A 637 4.26 0.18 0.47
N CYS A 638 4.39 1.20 1.35
CA CYS A 638 3.80 2.49 1.07
C CYS A 638 4.61 3.20 -0.01
N PRO A 639 4.01 3.53 -1.13
CA PRO A 639 4.73 4.12 -2.24
C PRO A 639 5.40 5.45 -1.92
N THR A 640 4.90 6.16 -0.92
CA THR A 640 5.46 7.45 -0.46
C THR A 640 6.26 7.31 0.84
N GLY A 641 6.57 6.09 1.26
CA GLY A 641 7.47 5.80 2.37
C GLY A 641 6.99 6.25 3.75
N VAL A 642 5.68 6.27 3.99
CA VAL A 642 5.11 6.59 5.31
C VAL A 642 5.46 5.48 6.32
N ASP A 643 6.23 5.79 7.35
CA ASP A 643 6.54 4.86 8.44
C ASP A 643 5.63 5.10 9.66
N MET A 644 4.44 4.54 9.63
CA MET A 644 3.46 4.68 10.71
C MET A 644 3.91 3.97 12.00
N ALA A 645 4.71 2.91 11.91
CA ALA A 645 5.23 2.23 13.09
C ALA A 645 6.13 3.15 13.91
N ARG A 646 6.95 3.94 13.22
CA ARG A 646 7.85 4.94 13.84
C ARG A 646 7.08 6.17 14.33
N MET A 647 6.08 6.63 13.57
CA MET A 647 5.21 7.75 13.96
C MET A 647 4.40 7.42 15.22
N LYS A 648 3.96 6.17 15.38
CA LYS A 648 3.24 5.71 16.58
C LYS A 648 4.08 5.90 17.84
N ILE A 649 5.39 5.72 17.78
CA ILE A 649 6.28 5.89 18.94
C ILE A 649 6.23 7.34 19.46
N GLU A 650 6.22 8.34 18.57
CA GLU A 650 6.11 9.76 18.94
C GLU A 650 4.81 10.05 19.73
N VAL A 651 3.69 9.53 19.24
CA VAL A 651 2.39 9.71 19.91
C VAL A 651 2.37 9.01 21.27
N LEU A 652 2.88 7.77 21.34
CA LEU A 652 2.95 7.04 22.60
C LEU A 652 3.86 7.73 23.60
N ALA A 653 4.98 8.31 23.15
CA ALA A 653 5.89 9.06 24.00
C ALA A 653 5.21 10.32 24.58
N ALA A 654 4.52 11.10 23.72
CA ALA A 654 3.78 12.28 24.15
C ALA A 654 2.66 11.92 25.14
N ARG A 655 1.94 10.81 24.92
CA ARG A 655 0.91 10.34 25.86
C ARG A 655 1.50 9.85 27.17
N ALA A 656 2.59 9.08 27.13
CA ALA A 656 3.26 8.56 28.32
C ALA A 656 3.81 9.71 29.20
N GLU A 657 4.28 10.80 28.59
CA GLU A 657 4.72 11.99 29.30
C GLU A 657 3.54 12.72 29.99
N LYS A 658 2.40 12.85 29.28
CA LYS A 658 1.23 13.58 29.76
C LYS A 658 0.42 12.79 30.79
N PHE A 659 0.22 11.50 30.60
CA PHE A 659 -0.71 10.67 31.40
C PHE A 659 -0.02 9.59 32.24
N GLY A 660 1.29 9.35 32.04
CA GLY A 660 1.99 8.20 32.60
C GLY A 660 1.68 6.89 31.87
N LEU A 661 2.09 5.78 32.48
CA LEU A 661 1.92 4.44 31.94
C LEU A 661 0.87 3.65 32.74
N SER A 662 0.02 2.91 32.05
CA SER A 662 -0.87 1.92 32.64
C SER A 662 -0.07 0.75 33.26
N LEU A 663 -0.71 -0.04 34.13
CA LEU A 663 -0.07 -1.25 34.67
C LEU A 663 0.29 -2.22 33.53
N HIS A 664 -0.59 -2.40 32.55
CA HIS A 664 -0.32 -3.21 31.36
C HIS A 664 0.95 -2.75 30.66
N ASP A 665 1.05 -1.45 30.34
CA ASP A 665 2.22 -0.92 29.65
C ASP A 665 3.51 -1.08 30.47
N ARG A 666 3.44 -0.85 31.80
CA ARG A 666 4.60 -1.10 32.68
C ARG A 666 5.07 -2.54 32.64
N LEU A 667 4.15 -3.51 32.71
CA LEU A 667 4.49 -4.93 32.64
C LEU A 667 5.11 -5.31 31.29
N VAL A 668 4.56 -4.80 30.20
CA VAL A 668 5.06 -5.08 28.85
C VAL A 668 6.41 -4.40 28.61
N GLY A 669 6.51 -3.11 28.87
CA GLY A 669 7.70 -2.31 28.54
C GLY A 669 8.92 -2.71 29.35
N HIS A 670 8.73 -2.96 30.65
CA HIS A 670 9.82 -3.30 31.56
C HIS A 670 10.14 -4.80 31.63
N LEU A 671 9.54 -5.62 30.77
CA LEU A 671 9.80 -7.07 30.71
C LEU A 671 11.30 -7.42 30.79
N PRO A 672 12.21 -6.81 30.01
CA PRO A 672 13.62 -7.17 30.07
C PRO A 672 14.29 -6.92 31.43
N ARG A 673 13.75 -6.02 32.23
CA ARG A 673 14.30 -5.66 33.55
C ARG A 673 13.91 -6.66 34.63
N TYR A 674 12.68 -7.13 34.62
CA TYR A 674 12.23 -8.09 35.62
C TYR A 674 12.33 -9.55 35.18
N ALA A 675 12.58 -9.83 33.89
CA ALA A 675 12.66 -11.18 33.36
C ALA A 675 13.67 -12.10 34.10
N PRO A 676 14.87 -11.62 34.52
CA PRO A 676 15.79 -12.46 35.34
C PRO A 676 15.20 -12.93 36.66
N TYR A 677 14.35 -12.10 37.29
CA TYR A 677 13.66 -12.43 38.54
C TYR A 677 12.43 -13.28 38.29
N ALA A 678 11.65 -12.96 37.28
CA ALA A 678 10.48 -13.71 36.89
C ALA A 678 10.83 -15.16 36.49
N ALA A 679 11.92 -15.38 35.78
CA ALA A 679 12.40 -16.71 35.43
C ALA A 679 12.74 -17.57 36.68
N ARG A 680 13.25 -16.98 37.75
CA ARG A 680 13.49 -17.67 39.06
C ARG A 680 12.19 -18.04 39.77
N LEU A 681 11.12 -17.28 39.54
CA LEU A 681 9.78 -17.51 40.08
C LEU A 681 8.85 -18.17 39.06
N SER A 682 9.41 -18.85 38.06
CA SER A 682 8.67 -19.46 36.94
C SER A 682 7.55 -20.39 37.42
N TRP A 683 7.77 -21.15 38.48
CA TRP A 683 6.79 -22.04 39.07
C TRP A 683 5.53 -21.28 39.53
N LEU A 684 5.68 -20.08 40.08
CA LEU A 684 4.57 -19.26 40.57
C LEU A 684 3.87 -18.54 39.40
N LEU A 685 4.63 -17.93 38.52
CA LEU A 685 4.05 -17.10 37.42
C LEU A 685 3.31 -17.97 36.38
N ASN A 686 3.77 -19.19 36.16
CA ASN A 686 3.10 -20.14 35.26
C ASN A 686 1.77 -20.68 35.83
N LEU A 687 1.48 -20.48 37.12
CA LEU A 687 0.19 -20.87 37.74
C LEU A 687 -0.98 -20.08 37.16
N ARG A 688 -0.75 -18.92 36.55
CA ARG A 688 -1.78 -18.13 35.91
C ARG A 688 -2.61 -18.95 34.90
N ASP A 689 -1.96 -19.79 34.10
CA ASP A 689 -2.60 -20.54 33.03
C ASP A 689 -3.03 -21.97 33.49
N VAL A 690 -2.76 -22.34 34.76
CA VAL A 690 -3.09 -23.64 35.34
C VAL A 690 -4.21 -23.54 36.37
N LEU A 691 -4.20 -22.47 37.23
CA LEU A 691 -5.19 -22.33 38.29
C LEU A 691 -6.50 -21.75 37.74
N PRO A 692 -7.64 -22.41 38.05
CA PRO A 692 -8.94 -21.89 37.66
C PRO A 692 -9.19 -20.48 38.15
N GLY A 693 -9.56 -19.57 37.25
CA GLY A 693 -9.87 -18.18 37.57
C GLY A 693 -8.66 -17.22 37.59
N ALA A 694 -7.41 -17.72 37.71
CA ALA A 694 -6.21 -16.86 37.78
C ALA A 694 -6.01 -16.04 36.46
N ALA A 695 -6.28 -16.62 35.31
CA ALA A 695 -6.25 -15.92 34.04
C ALA A 695 -7.27 -14.76 33.99
N LYS A 696 -8.51 -14.98 34.46
CA LYS A 696 -9.54 -13.93 34.56
C LYS A 696 -9.15 -12.81 35.53
N LEU A 697 -8.52 -13.17 36.65
CA LEU A 697 -7.99 -12.19 37.59
C LEU A 697 -6.88 -11.34 36.95
N SER A 698 -5.95 -11.97 36.23
CA SER A 698 -4.90 -11.25 35.49
C SER A 698 -5.45 -10.36 34.39
N GLU A 699 -6.54 -10.74 33.77
CA GLU A 699 -7.25 -9.89 32.78
C GLU A 699 -7.85 -8.67 33.46
N ALA A 700 -8.56 -8.85 34.56
CA ALA A 700 -9.18 -7.73 35.30
C ALA A 700 -8.15 -6.73 35.86
N ILE A 701 -6.98 -7.19 36.31
CA ILE A 701 -5.94 -6.35 36.95
C ILE A 701 -4.99 -5.74 35.91
N ALA A 702 -4.51 -6.56 34.98
CA ALA A 702 -3.43 -6.19 34.04
C ALA A 702 -3.88 -6.11 32.57
N GLY A 703 -5.14 -6.34 32.25
CA GLY A 703 -5.64 -6.34 30.88
C GLY A 703 -5.10 -7.47 30.00
N LEU A 704 -4.52 -8.52 30.60
CA LEU A 704 -3.96 -9.67 29.89
C LEU A 704 -5.05 -10.73 29.66
N SER A 705 -5.43 -10.95 28.41
CA SER A 705 -6.58 -11.78 28.05
C SER A 705 -6.55 -13.17 28.68
N ALA A 706 -7.66 -13.58 29.27
CA ALA A 706 -7.87 -14.92 29.80
C ALA A 706 -8.06 -15.99 28.69
N ARG A 707 -8.31 -15.55 27.47
CA ARG A 707 -8.54 -16.43 26.29
C ARG A 707 -7.24 -16.94 25.67
N ARG A 708 -6.08 -16.54 26.20
CA ARG A 708 -4.77 -16.90 25.68
C ARG A 708 -3.79 -17.17 26.79
N SER A 709 -3.03 -18.27 26.69
CA SER A 709 -1.90 -18.52 27.57
C SER A 709 -0.78 -17.50 27.37
N LEU A 710 -0.08 -17.14 28.43
CA LEU A 710 1.13 -16.32 28.32
C LEU A 710 2.35 -17.19 27.97
N PRO A 711 3.43 -16.59 27.43
CA PRO A 711 4.69 -17.28 27.25
C PRO A 711 5.16 -17.92 28.57
N ARG A 712 5.49 -19.19 28.52
CA ARG A 712 5.85 -19.97 29.72
C ARG A 712 7.23 -19.59 30.23
N TRP A 713 7.32 -19.06 31.41
CA TRP A 713 8.60 -18.78 32.09
C TRP A 713 9.38 -20.07 32.32
N ARG A 714 10.69 -20.03 32.06
CA ARG A 714 11.57 -21.18 32.19
C ARG A 714 12.50 -21.03 33.39
N ALA A 715 12.65 -22.08 34.18
CA ALA A 715 13.65 -22.15 35.24
C ALA A 715 15.07 -22.39 34.71
N ASP A 716 15.15 -23.07 33.58
CA ASP A 716 16.37 -23.42 32.84
C ASP A 716 16.67 -22.40 31.70
N TRP A 717 16.37 -21.13 31.89
CA TRP A 717 16.59 -20.08 30.90
C TRP A 717 18.07 -20.01 30.44
N PHE A 718 18.29 -19.51 29.22
CA PHE A 718 19.62 -19.46 28.58
C PHE A 718 20.55 -18.49 29.36
N ARG A 719 21.73 -18.96 29.75
CA ARG A 719 22.75 -18.22 30.49
C ARG A 719 24.00 -18.05 29.65
N ASP A 720 24.71 -16.92 29.83
CA ASP A 720 25.93 -16.57 29.11
C ASP A 720 27.19 -17.24 29.69
N ASP A 721 27.05 -18.32 30.45
CA ASP A 721 28.18 -19.06 31.08
C ASP A 721 28.89 -19.97 30.07
N ALA A 722 30.19 -20.00 30.16
CA ALA A 722 31.16 -20.65 29.25
C ALA A 722 31.12 -22.20 29.20
N SER A 723 29.98 -22.81 29.47
CA SER A 723 29.84 -24.28 29.51
C SER A 723 29.56 -24.92 28.14
N TRP A 724 29.39 -24.15 27.08
CA TRP A 724 29.17 -24.70 25.74
C TRP A 724 30.51 -24.97 25.03
N PRO A 725 30.74 -26.20 24.49
CA PRO A 725 31.91 -26.48 23.65
C PRO A 725 31.89 -25.59 22.39
N GLY A 726 32.94 -24.81 22.17
CA GLY A 726 33.02 -23.91 21.01
C GLY A 726 32.68 -22.43 21.30
N LEU A 727 32.26 -22.07 22.54
CA LEU A 727 32.19 -20.66 22.96
C LEU A 727 33.58 -20.16 23.36
N SER A 728 34.03 -19.08 22.76
CA SER A 728 35.10 -18.28 23.33
C SER A 728 34.63 -17.67 24.63
N ARG A 729 35.43 -17.76 25.72
CA ARG A 729 35.05 -17.25 27.07
C ARG A 729 34.57 -15.79 27.01
N PRO A 730 33.54 -15.44 27.81
CA PRO A 730 33.12 -14.02 27.90
C PRO A 730 34.30 -13.17 28.32
N SER A 731 34.61 -12.14 27.54
CA SER A 731 35.58 -11.12 27.94
C SER A 731 34.94 -10.25 29.00
N THR A 732 35.31 -10.44 30.28
CA THR A 732 35.04 -9.45 31.31
C THR A 732 35.86 -8.21 31.00
N PRO A 733 35.31 -7.00 30.87
CA PRO A 733 36.07 -5.78 30.71
C PRO A 733 36.82 -5.46 32.02
N SER A 734 38.12 -5.71 32.03
CA SER A 734 39.03 -5.05 32.96
C SER A 734 39.36 -3.64 32.40
N PRO A 735 39.65 -2.61 33.22
CA PRO A 735 40.15 -1.31 32.73
C PRO A 735 41.45 -1.42 31.90
N GLN A 736 42.12 -2.56 31.93
CA GLN A 736 43.20 -2.96 31.03
C GLN A 736 42.75 -3.74 29.78
N GLY A 737 41.45 -3.92 29.58
CA GLY A 737 40.87 -4.96 28.73
C GLY A 737 40.83 -4.67 27.23
N ALA A 738 41.16 -3.47 26.75
CA ALA A 738 41.25 -3.22 25.30
C ALA A 738 42.45 -3.98 24.68
N LYS A 739 43.53 -4.19 25.43
CA LYS A 739 44.68 -4.96 24.97
C LYS A 739 44.51 -6.48 25.11
N ASP A 740 43.73 -6.96 26.09
CA ASP A 740 43.48 -8.39 26.31
C ASP A 740 42.46 -8.99 25.35
N VAL A 741 41.46 -8.22 24.91
CA VAL A 741 40.53 -8.63 23.85
C VAL A 741 41.27 -8.84 22.55
N ASP A 742 42.19 -7.91 22.21
CA ASP A 742 43.03 -7.98 21.01
C ASP A 742 44.01 -9.18 20.99
N ALA A 743 44.53 -9.57 22.15
CA ALA A 743 45.48 -10.69 22.29
C ALA A 743 44.78 -12.09 22.23
N ARG A 744 43.53 -12.18 22.65
CA ARG A 744 42.74 -13.46 22.66
C ARG A 744 42.11 -13.76 21.32
N ILE A 745 41.79 -12.76 20.50
CA ILE A 745 41.20 -12.90 19.17
C ILE A 745 42.28 -13.20 18.11
N ARG A 746 43.57 -12.89 18.38
CA ARG A 746 44.71 -13.22 17.49
C ARG A 746 45.05 -14.73 17.45
N GLY A 747 44.32 -15.56 18.20
CA GLY A 747 44.58 -17.01 18.25
C GLY A 747 43.86 -17.89 17.21
N HIS A 748 42.94 -17.30 16.41
CA HIS A 748 42.28 -17.99 15.28
C HIS A 748 42.46 -17.13 14.02
N ASP A 749 43.42 -17.48 13.19
CA ASP A 749 43.85 -16.73 12.00
C ASP A 749 42.88 -16.89 10.80
N ASP A 750 41.75 -17.61 10.96
CA ASP A 750 40.84 -17.96 9.85
C ASP A 750 39.65 -17.01 9.63
N GLY A 751 39.55 -15.87 10.33
CA GLY A 751 38.56 -14.82 10.06
C GLY A 751 37.08 -15.19 10.18
N ARG A 752 36.77 -16.24 10.96
CA ARG A 752 35.37 -16.78 11.10
C ARG A 752 34.70 -16.42 12.41
N ASP A 753 34.78 -15.16 12.80
CA ASP A 753 34.08 -14.66 14.00
C ASP A 753 32.65 -14.27 13.72
N VAL A 754 31.74 -14.55 14.66
CA VAL A 754 30.33 -14.10 14.64
C VAL A 754 29.86 -13.78 16.05
N VAL A 755 29.11 -12.70 16.23
CA VAL A 755 28.45 -12.38 17.50
C VAL A 755 27.00 -12.86 17.46
N LEU A 756 26.59 -13.71 18.40
CA LEU A 756 25.21 -14.09 18.59
C LEU A 756 24.56 -13.19 19.66
N PHE A 757 23.55 -12.42 19.26
CA PHE A 757 22.75 -11.61 20.17
C PHE A 757 21.61 -12.45 20.77
N ALA A 758 21.74 -12.83 22.02
CA ALA A 758 20.74 -13.60 22.75
C ALA A 758 19.64 -12.68 23.27
N ASP A 759 18.58 -12.50 22.49
CA ASP A 759 17.44 -11.64 22.81
C ASP A 759 16.60 -12.14 23.99
N THR A 760 15.81 -11.27 24.59
CA THR A 760 15.01 -11.53 25.80
C THR A 760 14.02 -12.69 25.63
N PHE A 761 13.41 -12.84 24.46
CA PHE A 761 12.36 -13.83 24.23
C PHE A 761 12.95 -15.24 24.09
N ASN A 762 13.94 -15.41 23.23
CA ASN A 762 14.64 -16.69 23.10
C ASN A 762 15.36 -17.06 24.39
N ARG A 763 15.90 -16.09 25.15
CA ARG A 763 16.60 -16.33 26.40
C ARG A 763 15.69 -16.93 27.48
N TYR A 764 14.51 -16.35 27.71
CA TYR A 764 13.67 -16.66 28.88
C TYR A 764 12.50 -17.61 28.58
N PHE A 765 12.11 -17.75 27.31
CA PHE A 765 10.95 -18.54 26.94
C PHE A 765 11.26 -19.71 25.98
N GLU A 766 12.22 -19.55 25.05
CA GLU A 766 12.50 -20.52 23.99
C GLU A 766 14.01 -20.73 23.79
N ARG A 767 14.74 -21.05 24.89
CA ARG A 767 16.21 -21.21 24.90
C ARG A 767 16.72 -22.19 23.83
N GLU A 768 15.94 -23.20 23.50
CA GLU A 768 16.28 -24.23 22.51
C GLU A 768 16.57 -23.65 21.12
N ASN A 769 16.09 -22.46 20.80
CA ASN A 769 16.43 -21.77 19.55
C ASN A 769 17.88 -21.24 19.61
N LEU A 770 18.32 -20.70 20.76
CA LEU A 770 19.70 -20.25 20.97
C LEU A 770 20.66 -21.45 20.99
N ASP A 771 20.29 -22.50 21.69
CA ASP A 771 21.09 -23.75 21.75
C ASP A 771 21.27 -24.33 20.33
N ALA A 772 20.22 -24.32 19.51
CA ALA A 772 20.26 -24.79 18.14
C ALA A 772 21.13 -23.87 17.24
N ALA A 773 21.02 -22.55 17.38
CA ALA A 773 21.83 -21.64 16.61
C ALA A 773 23.34 -21.79 16.93
N LEU A 774 23.70 -21.95 18.22
CA LEU A 774 25.06 -22.23 18.64
C LEU A 774 25.58 -23.54 18.02
N ALA A 775 24.78 -24.60 18.03
CA ALA A 775 25.15 -25.87 17.44
C ALA A 775 25.40 -25.77 15.93
N VAL A 776 24.56 -25.06 15.21
CA VAL A 776 24.68 -24.83 13.76
C VAL A 776 25.90 -23.99 13.43
N LEU A 777 26.13 -22.89 14.14
CA LEU A 777 27.28 -22.00 13.90
C LEU A 777 28.60 -22.72 14.22
N ALA A 778 28.63 -23.46 15.32
CA ALA A 778 29.80 -24.28 15.68
C ALA A 778 30.09 -25.39 14.65
N ALA A 779 29.05 -26.09 14.17
CA ALA A 779 29.17 -27.09 13.11
C ALA A 779 29.67 -26.50 11.78
N ALA A 780 29.35 -25.24 11.50
CA ALA A 780 29.84 -24.48 10.35
C ALA A 780 31.27 -23.92 10.55
N GLY A 781 31.90 -24.17 11.71
CA GLY A 781 33.26 -23.75 12.00
C GLY A 781 33.44 -22.29 12.40
N TYR A 782 32.37 -21.61 12.90
CA TYR A 782 32.46 -20.26 13.38
C TYR A 782 32.83 -20.17 14.86
N ALA A 783 33.69 -19.19 15.19
CA ALA A 783 33.94 -18.78 16.57
C ALA A 783 32.79 -17.88 17.03
N VAL A 784 31.92 -18.40 17.90
CA VAL A 784 30.72 -17.68 18.33
C VAL A 784 31.00 -16.90 19.62
N HIS A 785 30.77 -15.58 19.55
CA HIS A 785 30.83 -14.69 20.71
C HIS A 785 29.42 -14.35 21.18
N LEU A 786 29.18 -14.43 22.50
CA LEU A 786 27.94 -13.92 23.09
C LEU A 786 28.13 -12.48 23.52
N ALA A 787 27.22 -11.61 23.13
CA ALA A 787 27.22 -10.22 23.54
C ALA A 787 26.88 -10.11 25.03
N THR A 788 27.82 -9.68 25.86
CA THR A 788 27.66 -9.43 27.28
C THR A 788 27.70 -7.95 27.61
N PRO A 789 27.00 -7.50 28.69
CA PRO A 789 27.00 -6.07 29.07
C PRO A 789 28.41 -5.56 29.39
N ALA A 790 28.84 -4.46 28.75
CA ALA A 790 30.11 -3.81 29.04
C ALA A 790 30.15 -3.09 30.39
N ASP A 791 28.98 -2.78 30.95
CA ASP A 791 28.80 -2.16 32.27
C ASP A 791 28.99 -3.14 33.44
N GLY A 792 29.33 -4.40 33.18
CA GLY A 792 29.49 -5.44 34.19
C GLY A 792 28.20 -5.85 34.91
N SER A 793 27.05 -5.35 34.47
CA SER A 793 25.77 -5.69 35.11
C SER A 793 25.36 -7.14 34.84
N ALA A 794 24.73 -7.77 35.80
CA ALA A 794 24.20 -9.12 35.68
C ALA A 794 22.92 -9.20 34.80
N ARG A 795 22.36 -8.03 34.40
CA ARG A 795 21.17 -7.97 33.54
C ARG A 795 21.60 -8.08 32.07
N PRO A 796 21.10 -9.07 31.34
CA PRO A 796 21.42 -9.23 29.92
C PRO A 796 21.08 -8.00 29.07
N LEU A 797 21.68 -7.92 27.88
CA LEU A 797 21.36 -6.88 26.89
C LEU A 797 19.95 -7.07 26.35
N CYS A 798 19.34 -5.96 25.97
CA CYS A 798 18.02 -5.92 25.33
C CYS A 798 18.04 -4.96 24.15
N CYS A 799 17.30 -5.28 23.07
CA CYS A 799 17.16 -4.41 21.91
C CYS A 799 16.39 -3.10 22.16
N GLY A 800 15.78 -2.93 23.32
CA GLY A 800 15.02 -1.72 23.69
C GLY A 800 13.60 -1.64 23.13
N ARG A 801 13.19 -2.58 22.27
CA ARG A 801 11.91 -2.52 21.55
C ARG A 801 10.68 -2.51 22.46
N THR A 802 10.71 -3.20 23.59
CA THR A 802 9.59 -3.22 24.54
C THR A 802 9.32 -1.82 25.12
N PHE A 803 10.37 -1.05 25.37
CA PHE A 803 10.24 0.34 25.82
C PHE A 803 9.66 1.24 24.73
N LEU A 804 10.09 1.09 23.47
CA LEU A 804 9.54 1.82 22.33
C LEU A 804 8.05 1.53 22.12
N SER A 805 7.62 0.30 22.38
CA SER A 805 6.21 -0.10 22.21
C SER A 805 5.25 0.59 23.19
N ILE A 806 5.77 1.17 24.25
CA ILE A 806 5.01 1.92 25.26
C ILE A 806 5.40 3.42 25.34
N GLY A 807 6.17 3.92 24.36
CA GLY A 807 6.57 5.32 24.27
C GLY A 807 7.72 5.74 25.18
N GLN A 808 8.41 4.80 25.84
CA GLN A 808 9.54 5.09 26.74
C GLN A 808 10.86 5.18 25.93
N VAL A 809 10.98 6.22 25.11
CA VAL A 809 12.12 6.40 24.18
C VAL A 809 13.43 6.57 24.94
N ASP A 810 13.46 7.28 26.07
CA ASP A 810 14.67 7.49 26.86
C ASP A 810 15.17 6.19 27.51
N GLU A 811 14.26 5.31 27.93
CA GLU A 811 14.64 3.99 28.43
C GLU A 811 15.17 3.09 27.30
N ALA A 812 14.57 3.18 26.11
CA ALA A 812 15.08 2.49 24.91
C ALA A 812 16.47 3.00 24.53
N ARG A 813 16.74 4.31 24.66
CA ARG A 813 18.05 4.92 24.41
C ARG A 813 19.12 4.38 25.37
N LYS A 814 18.77 4.20 26.64
CA LYS A 814 19.67 3.57 27.63
C LYS A 814 20.02 2.12 27.26
N GLU A 815 19.05 1.35 26.79
CA GLU A 815 19.31 -0.02 26.31
C GLU A 815 20.15 -0.01 25.02
N ALA A 816 19.88 0.90 24.09
CA ALA A 816 20.68 1.06 22.87
C ALA A 816 22.14 1.40 23.19
N GLU A 817 22.41 2.31 24.13
CA GLU A 817 23.77 2.62 24.57
C GLU A 817 24.49 1.38 25.15
N ARG A 818 23.81 0.56 25.96
CA ARG A 818 24.36 -0.68 26.48
C ARG A 818 24.71 -1.67 25.36
N VAL A 819 23.83 -1.77 24.36
CA VAL A 819 24.05 -2.61 23.18
C VAL A 819 25.23 -2.10 22.36
N LEU A 820 25.30 -0.80 22.10
CA LEU A 820 26.41 -0.18 21.34
C LEU A 820 27.75 -0.37 22.06
N ALA A 821 27.80 -0.11 23.38
CA ALA A 821 29.01 -0.29 24.18
C ALA A 821 29.52 -1.75 24.14
N ALA A 822 28.62 -2.74 24.13
CA ALA A 822 28.98 -4.14 24.13
C ALA A 822 29.40 -4.66 22.73
N LEU A 823 28.79 -4.13 21.66
CA LEU A 823 28.96 -4.64 20.31
C LEU A 823 29.99 -3.88 19.47
N ASP A 824 30.26 -2.60 19.77
CA ASP A 824 31.15 -1.78 18.97
C ASP A 824 32.58 -2.38 18.80
N PRO A 825 33.21 -3.01 19.82
CA PRO A 825 34.50 -3.67 19.64
C PRO A 825 34.52 -4.77 18.57
N PHE A 826 33.40 -5.42 18.33
CA PHE A 826 33.24 -6.45 17.29
C PHE A 826 32.91 -5.81 15.93
N VAL A 827 31.94 -4.92 15.94
CA VAL A 827 31.41 -4.27 14.73
C VAL A 827 32.46 -3.38 14.07
N ALA A 828 33.30 -2.71 14.84
CA ALA A 828 34.42 -1.89 14.32
C ALA A 828 35.45 -2.74 13.52
N ARG A 829 35.51 -4.04 13.77
CA ARG A 829 36.34 -5.00 13.02
C ARG A 829 35.58 -5.69 11.88
N GLY A 830 34.33 -5.34 11.64
CA GLY A 830 33.51 -5.96 10.60
C GLY A 830 32.90 -7.32 11.00
N VAL A 831 32.95 -7.70 12.30
CA VAL A 831 32.35 -8.95 12.76
C VAL A 831 30.84 -8.85 12.70
N PRO A 832 30.14 -9.78 12.04
CA PRO A 832 28.68 -9.76 11.92
C PRO A 832 28.00 -10.02 13.27
N VAL A 833 26.88 -9.33 13.50
CA VAL A 833 26.01 -9.52 14.66
C VAL A 833 24.73 -10.23 14.20
N VAL A 834 24.50 -11.41 14.71
CA VAL A 834 23.42 -12.29 14.30
C VAL A 834 22.38 -12.42 15.41
N GLY A 835 21.10 -12.38 15.08
CA GLY A 835 20.00 -12.56 16.02
C GLY A 835 18.92 -13.48 15.49
N LEU A 836 18.16 -14.11 16.40
CA LEU A 836 17.13 -15.09 16.09
C LEU A 836 15.72 -14.49 16.04
N GLU A 837 15.42 -13.50 16.89
CA GLU A 837 14.13 -12.85 16.89
C GLU A 837 14.14 -11.68 15.88
N PRO A 838 13.40 -11.77 14.74
CA PRO A 838 13.46 -10.75 13.70
C PRO A 838 13.08 -9.36 14.19
N SER A 839 12.16 -9.28 15.15
CA SER A 839 11.73 -7.99 15.69
C SER A 839 12.79 -7.31 16.56
N CYS A 840 13.73 -8.07 17.13
CA CYS A 840 14.84 -7.55 17.90
C CYS A 840 16.03 -7.16 17.01
N ILE A 841 16.54 -8.10 16.22
CA ILE A 841 17.77 -7.86 15.44
C ILE A 841 17.56 -6.80 14.32
N LEU A 842 16.40 -6.79 13.67
CA LEU A 842 16.09 -5.79 12.65
C LEU A 842 15.83 -4.39 13.26
N GLY A 843 15.58 -4.31 14.55
CA GLY A 843 15.56 -3.06 15.32
C GLY A 843 16.93 -2.36 15.37
N PHE A 844 18.02 -3.13 15.26
CA PHE A 844 19.37 -2.56 15.17
C PHE A 844 19.62 -1.83 13.84
N ARG A 845 18.86 -2.19 12.81
CA ARG A 845 18.93 -1.57 11.48
C ARG A 845 17.98 -0.38 11.32
N ASP A 846 17.09 -0.13 12.28
CA ASP A 846 16.01 0.87 12.14
C ASP A 846 15.84 1.73 13.39
N GLU A 847 15.38 1.16 14.51
CA GLU A 847 15.05 1.95 15.70
C GLU A 847 16.31 2.48 16.39
N ILE A 848 17.39 1.71 16.50
CA ILE A 848 18.62 2.19 17.13
C ILE A 848 19.19 3.40 16.38
N PRO A 849 19.39 3.39 15.04
CA PRO A 849 19.80 4.59 14.33
C PRO A 849 18.82 5.78 14.45
N ALA A 850 17.54 5.49 14.67
CA ALA A 850 16.51 6.52 14.80
C ALA A 850 16.52 7.23 16.16
N ILE A 851 16.95 6.55 17.22
CA ILE A 851 17.03 7.10 18.58
C ILE A 851 18.44 7.52 18.98
N MET A 852 19.48 7.02 18.27
CA MET A 852 20.89 7.30 18.53
C MET A 852 21.52 7.94 17.29
N LYS A 853 21.86 9.23 17.35
CA LYS A 853 22.58 9.95 16.29
C LYS A 853 24.09 9.71 16.42
N ASP A 854 24.54 8.48 16.23
CA ASP A 854 25.88 8.02 16.56
C ASP A 854 26.40 7.11 15.45
N GLU A 855 27.66 7.26 15.06
CA GLU A 855 28.32 6.43 14.04
C GLU A 855 28.36 4.95 14.46
N ARG A 856 28.48 4.65 15.75
CA ARG A 856 28.40 3.28 16.27
C ARG A 856 27.07 2.62 15.90
N ALA A 857 25.96 3.38 15.99
CA ALA A 857 24.65 2.90 15.57
C ALA A 857 24.59 2.58 14.09
N GLN A 858 25.23 3.39 13.23
CA GLN A 858 25.29 3.13 11.78
C GLN A 858 26.15 1.90 11.46
N ARG A 859 27.31 1.75 12.12
CA ARG A 859 28.15 0.56 11.98
C ARG A 859 27.41 -0.71 12.41
N LEU A 860 26.72 -0.68 13.55
CA LEU A 860 25.91 -1.79 14.02
C LEU A 860 24.80 -2.14 13.01
N ALA A 861 24.10 -1.14 12.48
CA ALA A 861 23.05 -1.34 11.50
C ALA A 861 23.56 -2.04 10.23
N ALA A 862 24.78 -1.76 9.82
CA ALA A 862 25.40 -2.39 8.65
C ALA A 862 25.83 -3.85 8.89
N GLN A 863 26.10 -4.24 10.15
CA GLN A 863 26.58 -5.59 10.51
C GLN A 863 25.49 -6.48 11.13
N ALA A 864 24.37 -5.90 11.55
CA ALA A 864 23.26 -6.65 12.14
C ALA A 864 22.43 -7.38 11.08
N MET A 865 22.21 -8.68 11.25
CA MET A 865 21.42 -9.50 10.32
C MET A 865 20.71 -10.63 11.06
N THR A 866 19.66 -11.17 10.46
CA THR A 866 19.03 -12.39 10.98
C THR A 866 20.00 -13.58 10.82
N PHE A 867 19.76 -14.62 11.58
CA PHE A 867 20.52 -15.86 11.50
C PHE A 867 20.50 -16.45 10.08
N GLU A 868 19.37 -16.39 9.42
CA GLU A 868 19.19 -16.89 8.06
C GLU A 868 19.90 -16.02 7.01
N GLU A 869 19.88 -14.69 7.18
CA GLU A 869 20.66 -13.78 6.30
C GLU A 869 22.15 -14.11 6.37
N PHE A 870 22.65 -14.33 7.57
CA PHE A 870 24.06 -14.68 7.77
C PHE A 870 24.40 -16.00 7.06
N LEU A 871 23.67 -17.06 7.32
CA LEU A 871 23.91 -18.37 6.71
C LEU A 871 23.77 -18.35 5.18
N ALA A 872 22.74 -17.67 4.66
CA ALA A 872 22.53 -17.54 3.21
C ALA A 872 23.67 -16.77 2.53
N ARG A 873 24.18 -15.70 3.17
CA ARG A 873 25.34 -14.94 2.71
C ARG A 873 26.59 -15.81 2.65
N GLU A 874 26.84 -16.58 3.70
CA GLU A 874 28.03 -17.44 3.78
C GLU A 874 27.94 -18.62 2.79
N ALA A 875 26.74 -19.18 2.59
CA ALA A 875 26.49 -20.21 1.58
C ALA A 875 26.74 -19.68 0.16
N LYS A 876 26.22 -18.50 -0.16
CA LYS A 876 26.43 -17.85 -1.45
C LYS A 876 27.89 -17.54 -1.73
N ALA A 877 28.66 -17.25 -0.70
CA ALA A 877 30.09 -17.02 -0.78
C ALA A 877 30.95 -18.30 -0.77
N GLY A 878 30.33 -19.47 -0.72
CA GLY A 878 31.04 -20.76 -0.65
C GLY A 878 31.79 -21.00 0.66
N ARG A 879 31.45 -20.28 1.73
CA ARG A 879 32.10 -20.40 3.04
C ARG A 879 31.30 -21.18 4.08
N LEU A 880 30.07 -21.59 3.74
CA LEU A 880 29.24 -22.39 4.63
C LEU A 880 29.37 -23.87 4.25
N ASP A 881 29.92 -24.65 5.17
CA ASP A 881 29.94 -26.10 5.08
C ASP A 881 29.20 -26.67 6.30
N LEU A 882 28.07 -27.32 6.06
CA LEU A 882 27.21 -27.92 7.09
C LEU A 882 26.95 -29.39 6.72
N PRO A 883 27.31 -30.33 7.56
CA PRO A 883 27.02 -31.77 7.33
C PRO A 883 25.54 -32.06 7.63
N LEU A 884 24.66 -31.72 6.68
CA LEU A 884 23.19 -31.84 6.81
C LEU A 884 22.72 -33.20 6.27
N ALA A 885 22.00 -33.96 7.09
CA ALA A 885 21.31 -35.18 6.67
C ALA A 885 19.95 -34.85 6.04
N PRO A 886 19.46 -35.73 5.14
CA PRO A 886 18.15 -35.57 4.53
C PRO A 886 17.01 -35.52 5.54
N ILE A 887 16.05 -34.63 5.30
CA ILE A 887 14.73 -34.62 5.96
C ILE A 887 13.67 -34.71 4.86
N ALA A 888 13.10 -35.91 4.69
CA ALA A 888 12.06 -36.14 3.68
C ALA A 888 10.71 -35.65 4.21
N ALA A 889 10.51 -34.31 4.22
CA ALA A 889 9.30 -33.64 4.69
C ALA A 889 9.01 -32.36 3.89
N ARG A 890 7.81 -31.79 4.10
CA ARG A 890 7.44 -30.46 3.63
C ARG A 890 7.65 -29.46 4.76
N ALA A 891 8.37 -28.38 4.52
CA ALA A 891 8.46 -27.23 5.40
C ALA A 891 7.47 -26.14 4.94
N LEU A 892 6.50 -25.82 5.80
CA LEU A 892 5.53 -24.76 5.57
C LEU A 892 5.99 -23.51 6.32
N VAL A 893 6.47 -22.51 5.59
CA VAL A 893 7.15 -21.33 6.15
C VAL A 893 6.18 -20.15 6.30
N HIS A 894 6.05 -19.60 7.51
CA HIS A 894 5.47 -18.30 7.74
C HIS A 894 6.55 -17.25 7.98
N GLY A 895 6.78 -16.36 7.00
CA GLY A 895 7.70 -15.24 7.15
C GLY A 895 7.20 -14.24 8.19
N HIS A 896 8.05 -13.85 9.12
CA HIS A 896 7.73 -12.79 10.08
C HIS A 896 7.48 -11.46 9.37
N CYS A 897 6.54 -10.63 9.86
CA CYS A 897 6.20 -9.36 9.22
C CYS A 897 7.41 -8.42 9.06
N HIS A 898 8.36 -8.40 10.00
CA HIS A 898 9.60 -7.65 9.86
C HIS A 898 10.54 -8.27 8.82
N GLN A 899 10.67 -9.58 8.71
CA GLN A 899 11.44 -10.21 7.64
C GLN A 899 10.92 -9.77 6.26
N LYS A 900 9.61 -9.77 6.08
CA LYS A 900 8.95 -9.27 4.85
C LYS A 900 9.19 -7.76 4.64
N SER A 901 9.09 -6.97 5.69
CA SER A 901 9.24 -5.50 5.62
C SER A 901 10.68 -5.04 5.36
N PHE A 902 11.67 -5.87 5.70
CA PHE A 902 13.10 -5.62 5.45
C PHE A 902 13.66 -6.41 4.26
N ASP A 903 12.82 -7.14 3.53
CA ASP A 903 13.19 -7.96 2.37
C ASP A 903 14.19 -9.08 2.68
N VAL A 904 14.02 -9.71 3.83
CA VAL A 904 14.91 -10.76 4.30
C VAL A 904 14.20 -12.11 4.50
N LEU A 905 13.13 -12.35 3.73
CA LEU A 905 12.43 -13.64 3.75
C LEU A 905 13.11 -14.67 2.81
N ALA A 906 13.61 -14.24 1.67
CA ALA A 906 14.29 -15.13 0.72
C ALA A 906 15.49 -15.90 1.34
N PRO A 907 16.32 -15.33 2.23
CA PRO A 907 17.31 -16.07 3.00
C PRO A 907 16.76 -17.23 3.82
N VAL A 908 15.57 -17.08 4.42
CA VAL A 908 14.91 -18.16 5.19
C VAL A 908 14.66 -19.38 4.31
N GLU A 909 14.09 -19.14 3.12
CA GLU A 909 13.84 -20.20 2.14
C GLU A 909 15.15 -20.82 1.63
N ALA A 910 16.15 -19.98 1.33
CA ALA A 910 17.43 -20.42 0.81
C ALA A 910 18.16 -21.36 1.81
N VAL A 911 18.15 -20.99 3.09
CA VAL A 911 18.77 -21.78 4.17
C VAL A 911 18.03 -23.11 4.40
N LEU A 912 16.72 -23.10 4.38
CA LEU A 912 15.94 -24.35 4.52
C LEU A 912 16.17 -25.30 3.34
N ARG A 913 16.36 -24.78 2.12
CA ARG A 913 16.68 -25.57 0.92
C ARG A 913 18.08 -26.19 0.95
N LEU A 914 18.96 -25.80 1.89
CA LEU A 914 20.23 -26.50 2.13
C LEU A 914 20.01 -27.90 2.70
N VAL A 915 18.88 -28.13 3.38
CA VAL A 915 18.55 -29.46 3.95
C VAL A 915 18.09 -30.38 2.82
N PRO A 916 18.84 -31.47 2.53
CA PRO A 916 18.47 -32.37 1.44
C PRO A 916 17.10 -33.01 1.67
N GLY A 917 16.29 -33.11 0.63
CA GLY A 917 14.96 -33.74 0.68
C GLY A 917 13.85 -32.88 1.30
N LEU A 918 14.13 -31.69 1.83
CA LEU A 918 13.13 -30.80 2.42
C LEU A 918 12.45 -29.93 1.35
N ALA A 919 11.15 -30.17 1.14
CA ALA A 919 10.35 -29.35 0.22
C ALA A 919 9.87 -28.07 0.93
N VAL A 920 10.34 -26.90 0.49
CA VAL A 920 10.05 -25.61 1.13
C VAL A 920 8.92 -24.89 0.42
N GLU A 921 7.85 -24.59 1.16
CA GLU A 921 6.68 -23.84 0.70
C GLU A 921 6.41 -22.67 1.64
N THR A 922 6.25 -21.46 1.09
CA THR A 922 5.97 -20.25 1.88
C THR A 922 4.49 -19.94 1.89
N ILE A 923 3.91 -19.71 3.08
CA ILE A 923 2.53 -19.26 3.23
C ILE A 923 2.41 -17.80 2.79
N GLU A 924 1.55 -17.55 1.81
CA GLU A 924 1.17 -16.19 1.46
C GLU A 924 0.27 -15.61 2.57
N SER A 925 0.88 -14.84 3.46
CA SER A 925 0.22 -14.27 4.63
C SER A 925 0.74 -12.87 4.91
N SER A 926 -0.08 -12.03 5.56
CA SER A 926 0.34 -10.73 6.06
C SER A 926 1.05 -10.86 7.43
N CYS A 927 0.52 -10.28 8.48
CA CYS A 927 0.98 -10.45 9.86
C CYS A 927 0.29 -11.66 10.50
N CYS A 928 0.95 -12.34 11.43
CA CYS A 928 0.33 -13.39 12.22
C CYS A 928 -0.79 -12.88 13.17
N GLY A 929 -0.80 -11.57 13.46
CA GLY A 929 -1.77 -10.92 14.35
C GLY A 929 -1.34 -10.85 15.81
N MET A 930 -0.30 -11.57 16.25
CA MET A 930 0.15 -11.55 17.66
C MET A 930 0.85 -10.22 18.03
N ALA A 931 1.85 -9.81 17.25
CA ALA A 931 2.58 -8.54 17.40
C ALA A 931 2.95 -8.19 18.86
N GLY A 932 3.63 -9.10 19.54
CA GLY A 932 4.02 -8.93 20.96
C GLY A 932 2.80 -8.82 21.89
N SER A 933 2.73 -7.79 22.74
CA SER A 933 1.65 -7.61 23.71
C SER A 933 0.25 -7.45 23.10
N PHE A 934 0.14 -7.01 21.85
CA PHE A 934 -1.12 -6.80 21.16
C PHE A 934 -2.03 -8.05 21.17
N GLY A 935 -1.45 -9.23 20.90
CA GLY A 935 -2.19 -10.47 20.90
C GLY A 935 -2.53 -11.01 22.28
N TYR A 936 -1.92 -10.48 23.35
CA TYR A 936 -2.21 -10.86 24.74
C TYR A 936 -3.16 -9.89 25.45
N ALA A 937 -3.38 -8.71 24.89
CA ALA A 937 -4.26 -7.72 25.51
C ALA A 937 -5.74 -8.07 25.27
N ALA A 938 -6.56 -7.99 26.33
CA ALA A 938 -8.00 -8.25 26.27
C ALA A 938 -8.71 -7.32 25.26
N ALA A 939 -8.24 -6.08 25.11
CA ALA A 939 -8.81 -5.08 24.24
C ALA A 939 -8.53 -5.32 22.73
N THR A 940 -7.63 -6.26 22.35
CA THR A 940 -7.21 -6.46 20.95
C THR A 940 -7.18 -7.93 20.53
N ILE A 941 -7.47 -8.86 21.44
CA ILE A 941 -7.41 -10.31 21.20
C ILE A 941 -8.28 -10.75 20.00
N ASP A 942 -9.50 -10.19 19.85
CA ASP A 942 -10.40 -10.57 18.76
C ASP A 942 -9.81 -10.20 17.40
N VAL A 943 -9.26 -8.99 17.29
CA VAL A 943 -8.61 -8.54 16.06
C VAL A 943 -7.31 -9.33 15.80
N SER A 944 -6.57 -9.68 16.86
CA SER A 944 -5.38 -10.54 16.76
C SER A 944 -5.70 -11.91 16.16
N LEU A 945 -6.75 -12.57 16.67
CA LEU A 945 -7.21 -13.85 16.15
C LEU A 945 -7.71 -13.74 14.71
N ALA A 946 -8.53 -12.72 14.43
CA ALA A 946 -9.05 -12.47 13.08
C ALA A 946 -7.94 -12.20 12.06
N MET A 947 -6.85 -11.52 12.43
CA MET A 947 -5.68 -11.35 11.56
C MET A 947 -5.01 -12.69 11.23
N GLY A 948 -4.88 -13.59 12.22
CA GLY A 948 -4.34 -14.94 12.01
C GLY A 948 -5.21 -15.77 11.07
N GLU A 949 -6.53 -15.60 11.16
CA GLU A 949 -7.52 -16.31 10.34
C GLU A 949 -7.59 -15.82 8.89
N LEU A 950 -7.01 -14.68 8.53
CA LEU A 950 -7.00 -14.20 7.15
C LEU A 950 -6.33 -15.18 6.18
N SER A 951 -5.26 -15.86 6.61
CA SER A 951 -4.52 -16.81 5.76
C SER A 951 -3.66 -17.78 6.54
N LEU A 952 -2.93 -17.35 7.57
CA LEU A 952 -1.94 -18.15 8.28
C LEU A 952 -2.53 -19.40 8.94
N LEU A 953 -3.51 -19.23 9.83
CA LEU A 953 -4.06 -20.33 10.60
C LEU A 953 -4.82 -21.34 9.72
N PRO A 954 -5.62 -20.90 8.72
CA PRO A 954 -6.22 -21.84 7.77
C PRO A 954 -5.19 -22.64 6.96
N ALA A 955 -4.09 -22.01 6.52
CA ALA A 955 -3.02 -22.71 5.79
C ALA A 955 -2.34 -23.78 6.65
N VAL A 956 -2.03 -23.45 7.91
CA VAL A 956 -1.42 -24.42 8.85
C VAL A 956 -2.35 -25.58 9.17
N ARG A 957 -3.67 -25.34 9.34
CA ARG A 957 -4.65 -26.42 9.58
C ARG A 957 -4.82 -27.36 8.38
N LYS A 958 -4.71 -26.82 7.16
CA LYS A 958 -4.81 -27.61 5.92
C LYS A 958 -3.55 -28.41 5.60
N ALA A 959 -2.40 -28.04 6.19
CA ALA A 959 -1.14 -28.70 5.94
C ALA A 959 -1.15 -30.15 6.48
N PRO A 960 -0.48 -31.09 5.79
CA PRO A 960 -0.32 -32.47 6.29
C PRO A 960 0.22 -32.51 7.71
N GLY A 961 -0.16 -33.56 8.48
CA GLY A 961 0.22 -33.70 9.88
C GLY A 961 1.74 -33.80 10.10
N ASP A 962 2.46 -34.37 9.15
CA ASP A 962 3.91 -34.53 9.10
C ASP A 962 4.67 -33.30 8.58
N ALA A 963 3.97 -32.28 8.04
CA ALA A 963 4.60 -31.05 7.59
C ALA A 963 5.24 -30.29 8.76
N ILE A 964 6.47 -29.85 8.60
CA ILE A 964 7.20 -29.01 9.56
C ILE A 964 6.71 -27.56 9.37
N VAL A 965 6.07 -26.99 10.37
CA VAL A 965 5.70 -25.58 10.36
C VAL A 965 6.89 -24.76 10.84
N VAL A 966 7.31 -23.77 10.06
CA VAL A 966 8.49 -22.93 10.34
C VAL A 966 8.08 -21.47 10.51
N ALA A 967 8.54 -20.85 11.61
CA ALA A 967 8.36 -19.42 11.87
C ALA A 967 9.44 -18.91 12.84
N ASP A 968 10.18 -17.86 12.48
CA ASP A 968 11.31 -17.37 13.28
C ASP A 968 10.91 -16.43 14.40
N GLY A 969 9.76 -15.78 14.33
CA GLY A 969 9.27 -14.92 15.42
C GLY A 969 8.57 -15.68 16.52
N THR A 970 8.92 -15.43 17.78
CA THR A 970 8.24 -15.96 18.98
C THR A 970 6.73 -15.69 18.92
N SER A 971 6.33 -14.48 18.58
CA SER A 971 4.92 -14.10 18.40
C SER A 971 4.20 -14.97 17.37
N CYS A 972 4.86 -15.30 16.27
CA CYS A 972 4.27 -16.13 15.20
C CYS A 972 4.09 -17.58 15.66
N ARG A 973 5.09 -18.15 16.35
CA ARG A 973 5.01 -19.52 16.89
C ARG A 973 3.88 -19.66 17.91
N HIS A 974 3.73 -18.70 18.81
CA HIS A 974 2.63 -18.68 19.78
C HIS A 974 1.27 -18.55 19.09
N GLN A 975 1.12 -17.65 18.10
CA GLN A 975 -0.14 -17.53 17.35
C GLN A 975 -0.53 -18.83 16.64
N ILE A 976 0.44 -19.49 16.02
CA ILE A 976 0.21 -20.76 15.33
C ILE A 976 -0.20 -21.85 16.34
N HIS A 977 0.53 -21.94 17.44
CA HIS A 977 0.21 -22.93 18.48
C HIS A 977 -1.20 -22.73 19.05
N ASP A 978 -1.52 -21.52 19.50
CA ASP A 978 -2.81 -21.20 20.09
C ASP A 978 -3.99 -21.37 19.11
N GLY A 979 -3.77 -21.02 17.84
CA GLY A 979 -4.83 -21.08 16.81
C GLY A 979 -5.01 -22.46 16.16
N THR A 980 -4.02 -23.36 16.24
CA THR A 980 -4.05 -24.63 15.49
C THR A 980 -3.66 -25.86 16.32
N GLY A 981 -3.10 -25.68 17.52
CA GLY A 981 -2.50 -26.77 18.34
C GLY A 981 -1.18 -27.31 17.78
N ARG A 982 -0.69 -26.80 16.62
CA ARG A 982 0.57 -27.27 16.00
C ARG A 982 1.75 -26.49 16.54
N ALA A 983 2.87 -27.17 16.80
CA ALA A 983 4.13 -26.53 17.10
C ALA A 983 4.77 -25.98 15.80
N ALA A 984 5.30 -24.76 15.87
CA ALA A 984 6.13 -24.18 14.81
C ALA A 984 7.59 -24.11 15.29
N LEU A 985 8.54 -24.39 14.42
CA LEU A 985 9.97 -24.39 14.71
C LEU A 985 10.65 -23.13 14.16
N HIS A 986 11.69 -22.68 14.86
CA HIS A 986 12.66 -21.74 14.29
C HIS A 986 13.54 -22.46 13.27
N VAL A 987 14.03 -21.78 12.22
CA VAL A 987 14.95 -22.33 11.21
C VAL A 987 16.16 -23.01 11.86
N ALA A 988 16.78 -22.40 12.87
CA ALA A 988 17.91 -22.98 13.59
C ALA A 988 17.62 -24.40 14.12
N ARG A 989 16.40 -24.65 14.59
CA ARG A 989 15.99 -25.99 15.11
C ARG A 989 15.84 -27.01 13.98
N VAL A 990 15.35 -26.58 12.81
CA VAL A 990 15.26 -27.47 11.63
C VAL A 990 16.64 -27.88 11.16
N LEU A 991 17.59 -26.94 11.11
CA LEU A 991 18.98 -27.23 10.77
C LEU A 991 19.63 -28.14 11.81
N GLN A 992 19.41 -27.89 13.12
CA GLN A 992 19.94 -28.74 14.19
C GLN A 992 19.42 -30.17 14.10
N GLN A 993 18.14 -30.39 13.77
CA GLN A 993 17.59 -31.74 13.55
C GLN A 993 18.29 -32.43 12.39
N SER A 994 18.57 -31.74 11.30
CA SER A 994 19.31 -32.28 10.16
C SER A 994 20.75 -32.63 10.52
N LEU A 995 21.43 -31.81 11.33
CA LEU A 995 22.78 -32.12 11.87
C LEU A 995 22.79 -33.34 12.79
N ALA A 996 21.80 -33.47 13.68
CA ALA A 996 21.68 -34.61 14.59
C ALA A 996 21.45 -35.94 13.85
N ASN A 997 20.65 -35.91 12.78
CA ASN A 997 20.42 -37.06 11.91
C ASN A 997 21.72 -37.50 11.19
N ALA A 998 22.55 -36.53 10.76
CA ALA A 998 23.85 -36.84 10.14
C ALA A 998 24.80 -37.56 11.12
N GLN A 999 24.84 -37.10 12.38
CA GLN A 999 25.69 -37.72 13.42
C GLN A 999 25.26 -39.13 13.78
N THR A 1000 23.97 -39.44 13.72
CA THR A 1000 23.42 -40.77 13.96
C THR A 1000 23.69 -41.69 12.76
N ALA A 1001 23.55 -41.22 11.55
CA ALA A 1001 23.82 -42.00 10.33
C ALA A 1001 25.32 -42.35 10.14
N GLY A 1002 26.23 -41.48 10.62
CA GLY A 1002 27.67 -41.73 10.57
C GLY A 1002 28.19 -42.72 11.65
N ARG A 1003 27.32 -43.12 12.61
CA ARG A 1003 27.64 -44.10 13.65
C ARG A 1003 27.08 -45.51 13.37
N THR A 1004 26.24 -45.65 12.35
CA THR A 1004 25.76 -46.94 11.81
C THR A 1004 26.56 -47.34 10.57
#